data_8b5720c2b9cb83726be2f39ccb2927de
#
_entry.id   8b5720c2b9cb83726be2f39ccb2927de
#
_cell.length_a   1.000
_cell.length_b   1.000
_cell.length_c   1.000
_cell.angle_alpha   90.00
_cell.angle_beta   90.00
_cell.angle_gamma   90.00
#
_symmetry.space_group_name_H-M   'P 1'
#
loop_
_entity.id
_entity.type
_entity.pdbx_description
1 polymer ?
#
loop_
_entity_poly.entity_id
_entity_poly.type
_entity_poly.pdbx_seq_one_letter_code
_entity_poly.pdbx_strand_id
1 'polypeptide(L)'
;MGHGCSQNTNERRNTLGQFGLAHINDSGRRFASYLAINNLLALTTCYQKNSYGTWIHPRSKLHHQLDHILTDKSTSQFFTDAGVTQSLIDSDHRAVQCKVRLQSRLKKRSTTRQRLLQLDYSGLGCERKKDAFCQDVLERYNAQPENRSKYTRLATAVECVTRASLPRKTKPQPGWFSAAQNEITPLIQQRNDAMSKTFEKCTRSTTNKLRTARKSLKNAVSKAKSNWISSTCNTLNESSSAHGGTKMYWDTVGKLRNGLKKSQSCSERPMKKPDGTLCKTPEENAEVFKNHFQKLYGRQPVFDPSVLEHLHRHAIVSNCDHTPDDEEIIKATSRLKERGPGDSGICPQVWKAVIRHEQTFAILKAIIVDFWESEIAPAEWEVGLLKILAKKGDLSDPGNYRGIMLLETAYKIIAIILHDRLRPIQEGLDMEPQCGFCSGRGCTDCVFTVKIALKKRREHGLETWVLFLDLVKAFDRVPREMLWTILEKFGVPAKLVRLLKSLHANVQVKFTVNEVTNTIQCVIGVKQGDILGPLLFLFFLAAVMITWKKVHERPLCLYYTKYDDVLSGRRYNTKGEEFSLPDSEYADDTAVLFVSRESLVESTPLLIAHFARFGMEIHVGLPDKLSKSEILFVAAPDHTYEDSSTYDGADLTNVELGDGRYLPVVDIFKYLGSILSRDCRDDADVHARIDAASHAFGALRECLFTSTEVSYSAKKVVYEGLILSILLYGSEIWCLTEMLFNKLRVFHARCVRAMCRVTRLHTRMHRITTTELLQRLNLNTIDQYITRRQLRWLGHVARMERERLPRKLLTSWVRNKRPRGAPQFTYGRGVMKALKKAEIKKDSWYDIAQDRVVWRTLIYR
;
A
#
# COMPACT_ATOMS: atom_id res chain seq x y z
N MET A 1 -14.20 52.48 -8.56
CA MET A 1 -13.61 52.61 -9.88
C MET A 1 -12.42 51.66 -9.98
N GLY A 2 -12.55 50.71 -10.87
CA GLY A 2 -11.51 49.70 -11.10
C GLY A 2 -10.55 50.15 -12.18
N HIS A 3 -9.39 49.57 -12.17
CA HIS A 3 -8.49 49.29 -13.31
C HIS A 3 -7.50 48.27 -12.74
N GLY A 4 -7.42 47.04 -13.18
CA GLY A 4 -7.03 46.63 -14.52
C GLY A 4 -5.56 46.23 -14.44
N CYS A 5 -5.25 44.99 -14.13
CA CYS A 5 -3.93 44.41 -14.39
C CYS A 5 -4.15 43.03 -15.01
N SER A 6 -3.99 43.00 -16.33
CA SER A 6 -4.01 41.82 -17.19
C SER A 6 -2.72 41.01 -17.05
N GLN A 7 -2.88 39.73 -17.26
CA GLN A 7 -1.92 38.63 -17.41
C GLN A 7 -1.75 37.72 -16.18
N ASN A 8 -2.19 36.48 -16.36
CA ASN A 8 -2.25 35.33 -15.42
C ASN A 8 -3.46 35.32 -14.48
N THR A 9 -4.66 35.54 -14.98
CA THR A 9 -5.86 35.70 -14.16
C THR A 9 -6.64 34.41 -13.84
N ASN A 10 -6.43 33.30 -14.57
CA ASN A 10 -7.24 32.09 -14.38
C ASN A 10 -6.81 31.21 -13.20
N GLU A 11 -5.55 31.05 -12.91
CA GLU A 11 -5.10 30.27 -11.74
C GLU A 11 -5.37 30.99 -10.41
N ARG A 12 -5.30 32.32 -10.38
CA ARG A 12 -5.56 33.12 -9.17
C ARG A 12 -7.04 33.14 -8.79
N ARG A 13 -7.96 33.17 -9.76
CA ARG A 13 -9.40 33.14 -9.51
C ARG A 13 -9.90 31.84 -8.85
N ASN A 14 -9.10 30.78 -8.93
CA ASN A 14 -9.46 29.48 -8.36
C ASN A 14 -8.98 29.24 -6.92
N THR A 15 -8.11 30.07 -6.34
CA THR A 15 -7.52 29.88 -5.02
C THR A 15 -7.72 31.04 -4.07
N LEU A 16 -7.90 32.24 -4.61
CA LEU A 16 -8.25 33.47 -3.91
C LEU A 16 -9.60 33.96 -4.41
N GLY A 17 -10.43 34.44 -3.50
CA GLY A 17 -11.71 35.05 -3.84
C GLY A 17 -11.52 36.46 -4.44
N GLN A 18 -12.65 37.14 -4.68
CA GLN A 18 -12.69 38.44 -5.36
C GLN A 18 -12.35 39.60 -4.42
N PHE A 19 -12.23 39.36 -3.11
CA PHE A 19 -12.13 40.38 -2.08
C PHE A 19 -10.81 40.31 -1.32
N GLY A 20 -10.29 41.44 -0.85
CA GLY A 20 -9.03 41.51 -0.13
C GLY A 20 -8.35 42.86 -0.29
N LEU A 21 -7.12 43.00 0.20
CA LEU A 21 -6.26 44.16 -0.05
C LEU A 21 -5.76 44.15 -1.50
N ALA A 22 -5.70 45.31 -2.13
CA ALA A 22 -5.39 45.44 -3.58
C ALA A 22 -3.95 45.03 -3.95
N HIS A 23 -3.03 45.03 -3.02
CA HIS A 23 -1.61 44.74 -3.26
C HIS A 23 -1.21 43.36 -2.73
N ILE A 24 -0.56 42.56 -3.56
CA ILE A 24 0.03 41.27 -3.20
C ILE A 24 1.55 41.31 -3.38
N ASN A 25 2.32 41.04 -2.34
CA ASN A 25 3.78 40.95 -2.36
C ASN A 25 4.27 39.55 -2.76
N ASP A 26 5.58 39.33 -2.83
CA ASP A 26 6.17 38.06 -3.24
C ASP A 26 5.80 36.90 -2.32
N SER A 27 5.71 37.12 -1.00
CA SER A 27 5.24 36.11 -0.05
C SER A 27 3.78 35.73 -0.30
N GLY A 28 2.92 36.72 -0.62
CA GLY A 28 1.54 36.47 -1.01
C GLY A 28 1.42 35.72 -2.35
N ARG A 29 2.31 35.97 -3.31
CA ARG A 29 2.36 35.20 -4.58
C ARG A 29 2.75 33.75 -4.32
N ARG A 30 3.76 33.49 -3.47
CA ARG A 30 4.15 32.13 -3.06
C ARG A 30 3.02 31.43 -2.32
N PHE A 31 2.31 32.16 -1.46
CA PHE A 31 1.14 31.63 -0.75
C PHE A 31 0.02 31.24 -1.72
N ALA A 32 -0.31 32.09 -2.71
CA ALA A 32 -1.30 31.75 -3.74
C ALA A 32 -0.91 30.51 -4.56
N SER A 33 0.38 30.37 -4.91
CA SER A 33 0.91 29.19 -5.59
C SER A 33 0.80 27.93 -4.68
N TYR A 34 1.09 28.06 -3.39
CA TYR A 34 0.91 26.98 -2.43
C TYR A 34 -0.55 26.52 -2.34
N LEU A 35 -1.50 27.47 -2.32
CA LEU A 35 -2.93 27.16 -2.31
C LEU A 35 -3.35 26.42 -3.60
N ALA A 36 -2.82 26.83 -4.76
CA ALA A 36 -3.11 26.19 -6.03
C ALA A 36 -2.63 24.73 -6.07
N ILE A 37 -1.37 24.49 -5.68
CA ILE A 37 -0.77 23.14 -5.65
C ILE A 37 -1.54 22.20 -4.70
N ASN A 38 -2.05 22.73 -3.57
CA ASN A 38 -2.75 21.93 -2.58
C ASN A 38 -4.28 21.93 -2.71
N ASN A 39 -4.82 22.49 -3.79
CA ASN A 39 -6.27 22.62 -4.05
C ASN A 39 -7.05 23.31 -2.91
N LEU A 40 -6.43 24.34 -2.29
CA LEU A 40 -7.00 25.09 -1.19
C LEU A 40 -7.59 26.42 -1.64
N LEU A 41 -8.54 26.93 -0.87
CA LEU A 41 -9.20 28.22 -1.05
C LEU A 41 -9.04 29.05 0.22
N ALA A 42 -8.64 30.32 0.09
CA ALA A 42 -8.59 31.28 1.19
C ALA A 42 -9.96 31.93 1.39
N LEU A 43 -10.75 31.40 2.32
CA LEU A 43 -12.14 31.84 2.59
C LEU A 43 -12.25 33.31 2.96
N THR A 44 -11.24 33.88 3.64
CA THR A 44 -11.21 35.32 4.03
C THR A 44 -11.16 36.25 2.83
N THR A 45 -10.95 35.73 1.63
CA THR A 45 -10.99 36.49 0.36
C THR A 45 -12.27 36.24 -0.45
N CYS A 46 -13.17 35.39 0.00
CA CYS A 46 -14.37 34.98 -0.74
C CYS A 46 -15.61 35.81 -0.40
N TYR A 47 -15.57 36.57 0.67
CA TYR A 47 -16.73 37.33 1.18
C TYR A 47 -16.44 38.82 1.27
N GLN A 48 -17.40 39.65 0.85
CA GLN A 48 -17.28 41.09 0.95
C GLN A 48 -17.30 41.54 2.42
N LYS A 49 -16.34 42.40 2.81
CA LYS A 49 -16.18 42.95 4.16
C LYS A 49 -15.74 44.42 4.11
N ASN A 50 -16.04 45.14 5.15
CA ASN A 50 -15.62 46.56 5.29
C ASN A 50 -14.12 46.71 5.53
N SER A 51 -13.46 45.66 6.02
CA SER A 51 -12.00 45.66 6.26
C SER A 51 -11.42 44.26 6.07
N TYR A 52 -10.27 44.17 5.42
CA TYR A 52 -9.55 42.92 5.17
C TYR A 52 -8.21 42.79 5.91
N GLY A 53 -7.71 43.89 6.50
CA GLY A 53 -6.42 43.89 7.20
C GLY A 53 -6.50 43.09 8.51
N THR A 54 -5.64 42.07 8.63
CA THR A 54 -5.55 41.20 9.82
C THR A 54 -4.41 41.61 10.74
N TRP A 55 -3.45 42.38 10.26
CA TRP A 55 -2.30 42.89 11.02
C TRP A 55 -2.05 44.37 10.70
N ILE A 56 -1.66 45.11 11.71
CA ILE A 56 -1.33 46.54 11.59
C ILE A 56 0.17 46.70 11.87
N HIS A 57 0.90 47.19 10.86
CA HIS A 57 2.31 47.40 11.02
C HIS A 57 2.59 48.47 12.14
N PRO A 58 3.38 48.16 13.17
CA PRO A 58 3.51 49.02 14.36
C PRO A 58 3.98 50.44 14.06
N ARG A 59 4.92 50.62 13.10
CA ARG A 59 5.50 51.94 12.75
C ARG A 59 4.71 52.68 11.67
N SER A 60 4.41 52.00 10.54
CA SER A 60 3.75 52.65 9.39
C SER A 60 2.23 52.74 9.51
N LYS A 61 1.61 52.04 10.47
CA LYS A 61 0.16 51.93 10.67
C LYS A 61 -0.61 51.38 9.45
N LEU A 62 0.12 50.83 8.47
CA LEU A 62 -0.51 50.18 7.28
C LEU A 62 -1.12 48.84 7.66
N HIS A 63 -2.22 48.56 7.03
CA HIS A 63 -2.93 47.28 7.21
C HIS A 63 -2.40 46.21 6.23
N HIS A 64 -2.12 45.03 6.76
CA HIS A 64 -1.72 43.85 5.99
C HIS A 64 -2.66 42.68 6.24
N GLN A 65 -2.91 41.86 5.22
CA GLN A 65 -3.74 40.65 5.32
C GLN A 65 -2.80 39.45 5.39
N LEU A 66 -2.45 39.02 6.60
CA LEU A 66 -1.50 37.93 6.87
C LEU A 66 -2.19 36.65 7.31
N ASP A 67 -3.35 36.75 7.97
CA ASP A 67 -4.05 35.64 8.56
C ASP A 67 -5.23 35.23 7.66
N HIS A 68 -5.30 33.95 7.32
CA HIS A 68 -6.32 33.39 6.44
C HIS A 68 -6.94 32.14 7.02
N ILE A 69 -8.23 31.93 6.76
CA ILE A 69 -8.90 30.66 6.97
C ILE A 69 -8.88 29.91 5.65
N LEU A 70 -8.30 28.72 5.67
CA LEU A 70 -8.14 27.87 4.48
C LEU A 70 -9.12 26.68 4.54
N THR A 71 -9.63 26.33 3.39
CA THR A 71 -10.49 25.14 3.22
C THR A 71 -10.16 24.45 1.90
N ASP A 72 -10.46 23.17 1.80
CA ASP A 72 -10.54 22.50 0.52
C ASP A 72 -11.68 23.14 -0.31
N LYS A 73 -11.50 23.27 -1.61
CA LYS A 73 -12.55 23.80 -2.50
C LYS A 73 -13.86 23.04 -2.38
N SER A 74 -13.80 21.71 -2.19
CA SER A 74 -14.98 20.85 -2.03
C SER A 74 -15.78 21.16 -0.75
N THR A 75 -15.12 21.64 0.30
CA THR A 75 -15.77 21.95 1.59
C THR A 75 -16.18 23.42 1.73
N SER A 76 -15.77 24.28 0.78
CA SER A 76 -16.08 25.73 0.83
C SER A 76 -17.58 26.03 0.86
N GLN A 77 -18.42 25.17 0.28
CA GLN A 77 -19.88 25.28 0.29
C GLN A 77 -20.54 25.23 1.68
N PHE A 78 -19.84 24.68 2.68
CA PHE A 78 -20.34 24.65 4.07
C PHE A 78 -20.10 25.95 4.83
N PHE A 79 -19.33 26.86 4.27
CA PHE A 79 -19.05 28.15 4.88
C PHE A 79 -20.01 29.18 4.28
N THR A 80 -20.67 29.93 5.17
CA THR A 80 -21.64 30.97 4.76
C THR A 80 -21.05 32.37 4.88
N ASP A 81 -19.96 32.53 5.62
CA ASP A 81 -19.29 33.80 5.83
C ASP A 81 -17.89 33.58 6.36
N ALA A 82 -16.92 34.44 6.00
CA ALA A 82 -15.58 34.50 6.59
C ALA A 82 -14.98 35.90 6.47
N GLY A 83 -14.28 36.35 7.50
CA GLY A 83 -13.67 37.68 7.46
C GLY A 83 -12.99 38.08 8.77
N VAL A 84 -12.53 39.31 8.81
CA VAL A 84 -11.87 39.92 9.96
C VAL A 84 -12.90 40.43 10.96
N THR A 85 -12.68 40.16 12.24
CA THR A 85 -13.51 40.71 13.34
C THR A 85 -12.63 41.54 14.27
N GLN A 86 -13.25 42.38 15.12
CA GLN A 86 -12.52 43.10 16.16
C GLN A 86 -11.93 42.11 17.15
N SER A 87 -10.65 42.25 17.46
CA SER A 87 -9.98 41.48 18.50
C SER A 87 -10.47 41.94 19.87
N LEU A 88 -10.85 40.96 20.69
CA LEU A 88 -11.13 41.17 22.11
C LEU A 88 -9.85 41.12 22.96
N ILE A 89 -8.70 40.90 22.33
CA ILE A 89 -7.38 40.76 22.96
C ILE A 89 -6.53 41.91 22.48
N ASP A 90 -5.74 42.50 23.39
CA ASP A 90 -4.75 43.53 23.06
C ASP A 90 -3.59 42.91 22.24
N SER A 91 -3.71 43.00 20.92
CA SER A 91 -2.82 42.40 19.94
C SER A 91 -2.77 43.29 18.70
N ASP A 92 -1.64 43.30 18.02
CA ASP A 92 -1.44 43.95 16.72
C ASP A 92 -2.12 43.14 15.57
N HIS A 93 -2.56 41.91 15.86
CA HIS A 93 -3.37 41.11 14.97
C HIS A 93 -4.87 41.22 15.30
N ARG A 94 -5.71 41.20 14.25
CA ARG A 94 -7.17 41.09 14.33
C ARG A 94 -7.58 39.63 14.14
N ALA A 95 -8.56 39.20 14.90
CA ALA A 95 -9.07 37.84 14.76
C ALA A 95 -9.77 37.64 13.41
N VAL A 96 -9.60 36.48 12.82
CA VAL A 96 -10.38 36.01 11.65
C VAL A 96 -11.42 34.99 12.12
N GLN A 97 -12.64 35.10 11.61
CA GLN A 97 -13.77 34.20 11.94
C GLN A 97 -14.45 33.71 10.68
N CYS A 98 -15.09 32.55 10.79
CA CYS A 98 -15.99 32.04 9.74
C CYS A 98 -17.28 31.49 10.35
N LYS A 99 -18.34 31.50 9.55
CA LYS A 99 -19.60 30.84 9.86
C LYS A 99 -19.73 29.57 9.05
N VAL A 100 -19.94 28.46 9.77
CA VAL A 100 -20.08 27.13 9.14
C VAL A 100 -21.51 26.65 9.31
N ARG A 101 -22.14 26.20 8.24
CA ARG A 101 -23.44 25.52 8.27
C ARG A 101 -23.23 24.06 8.62
N LEU A 102 -23.36 23.70 9.92
CA LEU A 102 -23.29 22.32 10.38
C LEU A 102 -24.68 21.69 10.27
N GLN A 103 -24.80 20.64 9.47
CA GLN A 103 -25.97 19.76 9.52
C GLN A 103 -25.70 18.68 10.59
N SER A 104 -26.25 18.84 11.79
CA SER A 104 -26.18 17.79 12.80
C SER A 104 -27.21 16.70 12.46
N ARG A 105 -26.71 15.46 12.29
CA ARG A 105 -27.55 14.27 12.18
C ARG A 105 -27.55 13.53 13.49
N LEU A 106 -28.74 13.28 14.04
CA LEU A 106 -28.89 12.31 15.12
C LEU A 106 -28.42 10.94 14.64
N LYS A 107 -27.42 10.38 15.28
CA LYS A 107 -26.91 9.05 14.96
C LYS A 107 -28.01 8.02 15.20
N LYS A 108 -28.53 7.41 14.14
CA LYS A 108 -29.41 6.25 14.24
C LYS A 108 -28.68 5.09 14.94
N ARG A 109 -29.43 4.28 15.73
CA ARG A 109 -28.88 3.14 16.48
C ARG A 109 -28.20 2.14 15.53
N SER A 110 -27.03 1.64 15.94
CA SER A 110 -26.20 0.70 15.17
C SER A 110 -26.92 -0.60 14.82
N THR A 111 -26.70 -1.08 13.60
CA THR A 111 -27.22 -2.35 13.10
C THR A 111 -26.68 -3.57 13.87
N THR A 112 -27.39 -4.66 13.80
CA THR A 112 -27.10 -5.96 14.40
C THR A 112 -25.65 -6.43 14.21
N ARG A 113 -25.11 -6.25 12.99
CA ARG A 113 -23.75 -6.60 12.62
C ARG A 113 -22.67 -5.80 13.35
N GLN A 114 -22.86 -4.49 13.50
CA GLN A 114 -21.91 -3.63 14.22
C GLN A 114 -21.78 -4.05 15.69
N ARG A 115 -22.81 -4.72 16.25
CA ARG A 115 -22.79 -5.23 17.61
C ARG A 115 -21.89 -6.44 17.77
N LEU A 116 -21.88 -7.38 16.81
CA LEU A 116 -20.98 -8.57 16.85
C LEU A 116 -19.52 -8.16 16.75
N LEU A 117 -19.18 -7.18 15.92
CA LEU A 117 -17.80 -6.69 15.80
C LEU A 117 -17.26 -6.05 17.10
N GLN A 118 -18.15 -5.67 18.00
CA GLN A 118 -17.82 -5.06 19.30
C GLN A 118 -17.68 -6.07 20.46
N LEU A 119 -17.82 -7.37 20.18
CA LEU A 119 -17.67 -8.42 21.22
C LEU A 119 -16.20 -8.76 21.46
N ASP A 120 -15.90 -9.13 22.69
CA ASP A 120 -14.56 -9.58 23.07
C ASP A 120 -14.45 -11.10 22.92
N TYR A 121 -13.65 -11.51 21.95
CA TYR A 121 -13.41 -12.92 21.62
C TYR A 121 -12.26 -13.54 22.43
N SER A 122 -11.60 -12.81 23.32
CA SER A 122 -10.44 -13.30 24.10
C SER A 122 -10.82 -14.48 25.00
N GLY A 123 -12.07 -14.53 25.46
CA GLY A 123 -12.60 -15.62 26.27
C GLY A 123 -12.58 -16.99 25.58
N LEU A 124 -12.68 -17.04 24.26
CA LEU A 124 -12.59 -18.28 23.46
C LEU A 124 -11.17 -18.88 23.42
N GLY A 125 -10.17 -18.23 24.03
CA GLY A 125 -8.84 -18.79 24.27
C GLY A 125 -8.79 -19.83 25.36
N CYS A 126 -9.75 -19.85 26.30
CA CYS A 126 -9.83 -20.81 27.41
C CYS A 126 -10.63 -22.06 27.02
N GLU A 127 -10.06 -23.27 27.20
CA GLU A 127 -10.70 -24.55 26.80
C GLU A 127 -12.11 -24.71 27.41
N ARG A 128 -12.26 -24.57 28.72
CA ARG A 128 -13.57 -24.71 29.40
C ARG A 128 -14.65 -23.79 28.84
N LYS A 129 -14.28 -22.55 28.46
CA LYS A 129 -15.21 -21.58 27.87
C LYS A 129 -15.53 -21.92 26.41
N LYS A 130 -14.58 -22.51 25.69
CA LYS A 130 -14.81 -23.03 24.35
C LYS A 130 -15.81 -24.20 24.34
N ASP A 131 -15.60 -25.18 25.24
CA ASP A 131 -16.46 -26.34 25.31
C ASP A 131 -17.90 -25.95 25.67
N ALA A 132 -18.08 -25.09 26.68
CA ALA A 132 -19.39 -24.54 27.01
C ALA A 132 -20.03 -23.80 25.84
N PHE A 133 -19.24 -22.94 25.12
CA PHE A 133 -19.70 -22.23 23.93
C PHE A 133 -20.14 -23.18 22.81
N CYS A 134 -19.38 -24.26 22.54
CA CYS A 134 -19.71 -25.27 21.56
C CYS A 134 -20.93 -26.09 21.92
N GLN A 135 -21.10 -26.40 23.21
CA GLN A 135 -22.31 -27.08 23.71
C GLN A 135 -23.55 -26.23 23.49
N ASP A 136 -23.52 -24.96 23.87
CA ASP A 136 -24.61 -24.01 23.61
C ASP A 136 -24.93 -23.90 22.10
N VAL A 137 -23.91 -23.96 21.23
CA VAL A 137 -24.09 -23.96 19.77
C VAL A 137 -24.82 -25.21 19.29
N LEU A 138 -24.45 -26.40 19.83
CA LEU A 138 -25.11 -27.66 19.50
C LEU A 138 -26.57 -27.68 19.90
N GLU A 139 -26.88 -27.28 21.14
CA GLU A 139 -28.26 -27.18 21.62
C GLU A 139 -29.14 -26.31 20.71
N ARG A 140 -28.61 -25.12 20.36
CA ARG A 140 -29.31 -24.19 19.49
C ARG A 140 -29.39 -24.67 18.05
N TYR A 141 -28.40 -25.42 17.55
CA TYR A 141 -28.42 -26.03 16.22
C TYR A 141 -29.53 -27.09 16.11
N ASN A 142 -29.63 -27.96 17.13
CA ASN A 142 -30.65 -29.03 17.20
C ASN A 142 -32.06 -28.49 17.40
N ALA A 143 -32.21 -27.36 18.10
CA ALA A 143 -33.50 -26.72 18.30
C ALA A 143 -34.05 -26.01 17.03
N GLN A 144 -33.28 -25.94 15.93
CA GLN A 144 -33.74 -25.27 14.69
C GLN A 144 -34.51 -26.24 13.78
N PRO A 145 -35.48 -25.71 12.99
CA PRO A 145 -36.26 -26.53 12.07
C PRO A 145 -35.35 -27.21 11.02
N GLU A 146 -35.59 -28.48 10.75
CA GLU A 146 -34.78 -29.27 9.79
C GLU A 146 -34.97 -28.85 8.34
N ASN A 147 -36.02 -28.12 8.01
CA ASN A 147 -36.27 -27.60 6.66
C ASN A 147 -35.30 -26.49 6.22
N ARG A 148 -34.44 -25.99 7.14
CA ARG A 148 -33.37 -25.04 6.80
C ARG A 148 -32.08 -25.77 6.41
N SER A 149 -31.27 -25.15 5.55
CA SER A 149 -29.97 -25.70 5.23
C SER A 149 -29.08 -25.91 6.46
N LYS A 150 -28.23 -26.94 6.46
CA LYS A 150 -27.30 -27.20 7.58
C LYS A 150 -26.43 -25.99 7.88
N TYR A 151 -26.00 -25.26 6.85
CA TYR A 151 -25.19 -24.05 7.02
C TYR A 151 -25.99 -22.92 7.70
N THR A 152 -27.21 -22.63 7.26
CA THR A 152 -28.06 -21.60 7.85
C THR A 152 -28.33 -21.88 9.32
N ARG A 153 -28.60 -23.16 9.67
CA ARG A 153 -28.81 -23.61 11.06
C ARG A 153 -27.55 -23.35 11.90
N LEU A 154 -26.36 -23.77 11.42
CA LEU A 154 -25.10 -23.57 12.15
C LEU A 154 -24.75 -22.11 12.29
N ALA A 155 -24.84 -21.32 11.23
CA ALA A 155 -24.52 -19.88 11.26
C ALA A 155 -25.43 -19.13 12.22
N THR A 156 -26.75 -19.43 12.23
CA THR A 156 -27.71 -18.83 13.14
C THR A 156 -27.45 -19.22 14.60
N ALA A 157 -27.16 -20.49 14.88
CA ALA A 157 -26.83 -20.96 16.21
C ALA A 157 -25.56 -20.27 16.74
N VAL A 158 -24.51 -20.26 15.95
CA VAL A 158 -23.24 -19.58 16.25
C VAL A 158 -23.43 -18.09 16.49
N GLU A 159 -24.21 -17.41 15.67
CA GLU A 159 -24.51 -15.98 15.84
C GLU A 159 -25.25 -15.71 17.16
N CYS A 160 -26.29 -16.47 17.46
CA CYS A 160 -27.08 -16.33 18.68
C CYS A 160 -26.21 -16.55 19.94
N VAL A 161 -25.45 -17.65 19.98
CA VAL A 161 -24.57 -17.96 21.13
C VAL A 161 -23.47 -16.91 21.26
N THR A 162 -22.84 -16.48 20.16
CA THR A 162 -21.82 -15.41 20.18
C THR A 162 -22.34 -14.14 20.82
N ARG A 163 -23.58 -13.76 20.51
CA ARG A 163 -24.23 -12.57 21.12
C ARG A 163 -24.57 -12.74 22.60
N ALA A 164 -24.97 -13.94 23.01
CA ALA A 164 -25.41 -14.23 24.38
C ALA A 164 -24.21 -14.42 25.33
N SER A 165 -23.16 -15.12 24.89
CA SER A 165 -22.07 -15.59 25.75
C SER A 165 -20.86 -14.65 25.80
N LEU A 166 -20.65 -13.80 24.76
CA LEU A 166 -19.46 -12.95 24.72
C LEU A 166 -19.73 -11.51 25.21
N PRO A 167 -18.89 -10.98 26.09
CA PRO A 167 -19.01 -9.61 26.56
C PRO A 167 -18.67 -8.60 25.44
N ARG A 168 -19.20 -7.38 25.56
CA ARG A 168 -18.81 -6.31 24.64
C ARG A 168 -17.41 -5.82 24.95
N LYS A 169 -16.63 -5.56 23.90
CA LYS A 169 -15.38 -4.83 24.03
C LYS A 169 -15.64 -3.49 24.71
N THR A 170 -14.97 -3.22 25.78
CA THR A 170 -14.86 -1.86 26.29
C THR A 170 -14.24 -0.98 25.21
N LYS A 171 -14.71 0.27 25.06
CA LYS A 171 -14.10 1.20 24.09
C LYS A 171 -12.59 1.19 24.31
N PRO A 172 -11.77 0.92 23.29
CA PRO A 172 -10.33 0.88 23.47
C PRO A 172 -9.87 2.26 23.94
N GLN A 173 -9.52 2.32 25.22
CA GLN A 173 -8.82 3.48 25.75
C GLN A 173 -7.38 3.44 25.21
N PRO A 174 -6.71 4.61 25.03
CA PRO A 174 -5.31 4.61 24.64
C PRO A 174 -4.50 3.69 25.57
N GLY A 175 -3.64 2.84 25.01
CA GLY A 175 -2.90 1.86 25.81
C GLY A 175 -2.13 2.45 26.99
N TRP A 176 -1.61 3.67 26.84
CA TRP A 176 -0.96 4.42 27.92
C TRP A 176 -1.92 4.78 29.06
N PHE A 177 -3.21 5.03 28.74
CA PHE A 177 -4.22 5.37 29.74
C PHE A 177 -4.64 4.12 30.52
N SER A 178 -4.90 3.00 29.82
CA SER A 178 -5.24 1.72 30.46
C SER A 178 -4.15 1.25 31.40
N ALA A 179 -2.88 1.43 31.04
CA ALA A 179 -1.74 1.06 31.89
C ALA A 179 -1.57 1.93 33.16
N ALA A 180 -2.06 3.18 33.13
CA ALA A 180 -1.92 4.14 34.22
C ALA A 180 -3.27 4.63 34.76
N GLN A 181 -4.36 3.89 34.51
CA GLN A 181 -5.73 4.29 34.87
C GLN A 181 -5.89 4.60 36.34
N ASN A 182 -5.28 3.82 37.22
CA ASN A 182 -5.38 3.99 38.68
C ASN A 182 -4.70 5.30 39.17
N GLU A 183 -3.66 5.78 38.45
CA GLU A 183 -2.96 7.02 38.78
C GLU A 183 -3.66 8.24 38.17
N ILE A 184 -4.18 8.12 36.95
CA ILE A 184 -4.70 9.25 36.18
C ILE A 184 -6.14 9.58 36.53
N THR A 185 -6.99 8.58 36.86
CA THR A 185 -8.41 8.78 37.14
C THR A 185 -8.63 9.72 38.36
N PRO A 186 -7.94 9.57 39.49
CA PRO A 186 -8.09 10.49 40.62
C PRO A 186 -7.68 11.93 40.26
N LEU A 187 -6.64 12.12 39.45
CA LEU A 187 -6.18 13.44 39.03
C LEU A 187 -7.16 14.11 38.06
N ILE A 188 -7.85 13.33 37.23
CA ILE A 188 -8.95 13.85 36.40
C ILE A 188 -10.10 14.36 37.30
N GLN A 189 -10.43 13.58 38.34
CA GLN A 189 -11.46 13.96 39.30
C GLN A 189 -11.08 15.25 40.03
N GLN A 190 -9.87 15.33 40.59
CA GLN A 190 -9.37 16.53 41.25
C GLN A 190 -9.42 17.78 40.33
N ARG A 191 -9.04 17.63 39.07
CA ARG A 191 -9.15 18.71 38.08
C ARG A 191 -10.59 19.11 37.83
N ASN A 192 -11.51 18.15 37.69
CA ASN A 192 -12.93 18.43 37.47
C ASN A 192 -13.54 19.16 38.69
N ASP A 193 -13.25 18.73 39.92
CA ASP A 193 -13.71 19.35 41.13
C ASP A 193 -13.18 20.78 41.31
N ALA A 194 -11.87 20.97 41.00
CA ALA A 194 -11.29 22.31 41.00
C ALA A 194 -11.89 23.21 39.91
N MET A 195 -12.26 22.64 38.79
CA MET A 195 -12.92 23.35 37.68
C MET A 195 -14.34 23.78 38.07
N SER A 196 -15.16 22.87 38.65
CA SER A 196 -16.51 23.20 39.15
C SER A 196 -16.46 24.33 40.19
N LYS A 197 -15.57 24.24 41.20
CA LYS A 197 -15.39 25.30 42.21
C LYS A 197 -14.96 26.63 41.60
N THR A 198 -14.21 26.65 40.54
CA THR A 198 -13.80 27.86 39.82
C THR A 198 -14.96 28.47 39.03
N PHE A 199 -15.87 27.62 38.47
CA PHE A 199 -17.09 28.08 37.82
C PHE A 199 -18.10 28.69 38.82
N GLU A 200 -18.25 28.06 39.99
CA GLU A 200 -19.13 28.53 41.02
C GLU A 200 -18.65 29.88 41.63
N LYS A 201 -17.34 29.99 41.89
CA LYS A 201 -16.76 31.24 42.46
C LYS A 201 -15.33 31.42 41.93
N CYS A 202 -15.18 32.32 40.95
CA CYS A 202 -13.88 32.64 40.35
C CYS A 202 -13.06 33.55 41.25
N THR A 203 -12.18 32.97 42.10
CA THR A 203 -11.24 33.68 42.95
C THR A 203 -9.80 33.35 42.56
N ARG A 204 -8.83 34.16 43.01
CA ARG A 204 -7.40 33.87 42.82
C ARG A 204 -7.00 32.52 43.41
N SER A 205 -7.60 32.12 44.55
CA SER A 205 -7.38 30.81 45.20
C SER A 205 -7.93 29.66 44.36
N THR A 206 -9.17 29.71 43.87
CA THR A 206 -9.78 28.64 43.06
C THR A 206 -9.06 28.49 41.71
N THR A 207 -8.67 29.61 41.07
CA THR A 207 -7.89 29.61 39.83
C THR A 207 -6.51 28.98 40.02
N ASN A 208 -5.83 29.27 41.14
CA ASN A 208 -4.53 28.66 41.46
C ASN A 208 -4.66 27.14 41.72
N LYS A 209 -5.71 26.70 42.43
CA LYS A 209 -5.99 25.26 42.65
C LYS A 209 -6.23 24.53 41.32
N LEU A 210 -7.01 25.11 40.42
CA LEU A 210 -7.25 24.56 39.09
C LEU A 210 -5.96 24.49 38.26
N ARG A 211 -5.11 25.54 38.31
CA ARG A 211 -3.80 25.57 37.65
C ARG A 211 -2.88 24.47 38.13
N THR A 212 -2.82 24.25 39.46
CA THR A 212 -2.02 23.16 40.08
C THR A 212 -2.54 21.79 39.67
N ALA A 213 -3.85 21.56 39.76
CA ALA A 213 -4.46 20.27 39.33
C ALA A 213 -4.24 19.98 37.85
N ARG A 214 -4.34 20.98 36.97
CA ARG A 214 -4.01 20.86 35.56
C ARG A 214 -2.54 20.51 35.31
N LYS A 215 -1.62 21.10 36.06
CA LYS A 215 -0.18 20.83 35.97
C LYS A 215 0.14 19.39 36.43
N SER A 216 -0.45 18.94 37.55
CA SER A 216 -0.27 17.58 38.05
C SER A 216 -0.81 16.55 37.07
N LEU A 217 -2.00 16.72 36.52
CA LEU A 217 -2.58 15.86 35.52
C LEU A 217 -1.73 15.82 34.24
N LYS A 218 -1.26 16.96 33.76
CA LYS A 218 -0.39 17.05 32.55
C LYS A 218 0.90 16.26 32.77
N ASN A 219 1.53 16.38 33.93
CA ASN A 219 2.77 15.66 34.24
C ASN A 219 2.53 14.14 34.33
N ALA A 220 1.46 13.70 35.01
CA ALA A 220 1.11 12.29 35.12
C ALA A 220 0.79 11.67 33.75
N VAL A 221 0.05 12.37 32.91
CA VAL A 221 -0.24 11.93 31.52
C VAL A 221 1.04 11.82 30.68
N SER A 222 1.96 12.78 30.83
CA SER A 222 3.26 12.74 30.14
C SER A 222 4.07 11.52 30.58
N LYS A 223 4.19 11.29 31.87
CA LYS A 223 4.90 10.14 32.45
C LYS A 223 4.28 8.81 32.01
N ALA A 224 2.95 8.68 32.05
CA ALA A 224 2.24 7.47 31.62
C ALA A 224 2.47 7.16 30.13
N LYS A 225 2.43 8.17 29.26
CA LYS A 225 2.75 8.02 27.83
C LYS A 225 4.16 7.52 27.61
N SER A 226 5.13 8.08 28.31
CA SER A 226 6.53 7.66 28.20
C SER A 226 6.76 6.24 28.67
N ASN A 227 6.21 5.88 29.84
CA ASN A 227 6.31 4.52 30.35
C ASN A 227 5.69 3.52 29.38
N TRP A 228 4.52 3.84 28.81
CA TRP A 228 3.87 3.00 27.83
C TRP A 228 4.69 2.85 26.53
N ILE A 229 5.28 3.93 26.02
CA ILE A 229 6.16 3.87 24.85
C ILE A 229 7.38 2.99 25.15
N SER A 230 8.03 3.17 26.30
CA SER A 230 9.19 2.38 26.69
C SER A 230 8.85 0.89 26.85
N SER A 231 7.75 0.56 27.50
CA SER A 231 7.25 -0.82 27.64
C SER A 231 6.93 -1.42 26.26
N THR A 232 6.23 -0.67 25.42
CA THR A 232 5.87 -1.10 24.05
C THR A 232 7.12 -1.35 23.19
N CYS A 233 8.17 -0.55 23.36
CA CYS A 233 9.44 -0.72 22.65
C CYS A 233 10.24 -1.91 23.20
N ASN A 234 10.16 -2.21 24.50
CA ASN A 234 10.79 -3.42 25.07
C ASN A 234 10.14 -4.70 24.53
N THR A 235 8.82 -4.71 24.42
CA THR A 235 8.08 -5.82 23.76
C THR A 235 8.49 -5.97 22.29
N LEU A 236 8.85 -4.89 21.58
CA LEU A 236 9.41 -4.95 20.23
C LEU A 236 10.79 -5.62 20.17
N ASN A 237 11.66 -5.35 21.16
CA ASN A 237 12.97 -5.98 21.24
C ASN A 237 12.85 -7.50 21.45
N GLU A 238 11.97 -7.94 22.33
CA GLU A 238 11.71 -9.35 22.59
C GLU A 238 11.12 -10.07 21.38
N SER A 239 10.17 -9.43 20.69
CA SER A 239 9.52 -9.98 19.48
C SER A 239 10.40 -10.01 18.26
N SER A 240 11.41 -9.13 18.15
CA SER A 240 12.37 -9.11 17.03
C SER A 240 13.33 -10.31 17.06
N SER A 241 13.52 -10.91 18.22
CA SER A 241 14.41 -12.07 18.45
C SER A 241 13.69 -13.41 18.26
N ALA A 242 12.34 -13.43 18.25
CA ALA A 242 11.54 -14.64 18.15
C ALA A 242 11.17 -14.98 16.69
N HIS A 243 11.29 -16.26 16.31
CA HIS A 243 10.77 -16.77 15.03
C HIS A 243 9.23 -16.54 14.98
N GLY A 244 8.78 -15.66 14.06
CA GLY A 244 7.35 -15.31 13.91
C GLY A 244 6.94 -13.92 14.42
N GLY A 245 7.84 -13.14 15.02
CA GLY A 245 7.57 -11.81 15.60
C GLY A 245 7.23 -10.68 14.64
N THR A 246 7.30 -10.91 13.33
CA THR A 246 7.16 -9.84 12.30
C THR A 246 5.79 -9.14 12.35
N LYS A 247 4.71 -9.87 12.61
CA LYS A 247 3.35 -9.28 12.69
C LYS A 247 3.22 -8.41 13.93
N MET A 248 3.62 -8.91 15.09
CA MET A 248 3.56 -8.20 16.36
C MET A 248 4.43 -6.94 16.34
N TYR A 249 5.59 -7.01 15.68
CA TYR A 249 6.47 -5.88 15.41
C TYR A 249 5.74 -4.77 14.62
N TRP A 250 5.15 -5.09 13.46
CA TRP A 250 4.46 -4.11 12.62
C TRP A 250 3.16 -3.59 13.24
N ASP A 251 2.43 -4.42 13.98
CA ASP A 251 1.25 -4.01 14.72
C ASP A 251 1.63 -2.99 15.82
N THR A 252 2.77 -3.19 16.49
CA THR A 252 3.27 -2.30 17.53
C THR A 252 3.81 -0.99 16.94
N VAL A 253 4.56 -1.04 15.85
CA VAL A 253 4.96 0.15 15.08
C VAL A 253 3.71 0.90 14.58
N GLY A 254 2.69 0.18 14.13
CA GLY A 254 1.39 0.72 13.74
C GLY A 254 0.68 1.44 14.90
N LYS A 255 0.69 0.87 16.10
CA LYS A 255 0.14 1.49 17.33
C LYS A 255 0.88 2.78 17.68
N LEU A 256 2.21 2.79 17.61
CA LEU A 256 3.02 3.99 17.85
C LEU A 256 2.74 5.09 16.82
N ARG A 257 2.53 4.73 15.56
CA ARG A 257 2.22 5.66 14.46
C ARG A 257 0.78 6.17 14.50
N ASN A 258 -0.19 5.29 14.76
CA ASN A 258 -1.63 5.58 14.67
C ASN A 258 -2.20 6.19 15.95
N GLY A 259 -1.50 6.12 17.09
CA GLY A 259 -1.86 6.87 18.30
C GLY A 259 -1.91 8.39 18.08
N LEU A 260 -1.46 8.88 16.89
CA LEU A 260 -1.37 10.30 16.53
C LEU A 260 -2.32 10.74 15.40
N LYS A 261 -3.06 9.84 14.74
CA LYS A 261 -4.01 10.23 13.67
C LYS A 261 -5.33 9.48 13.79
N LYS A 262 -6.42 10.23 13.96
CA LYS A 262 -7.78 9.72 13.68
C LYS A 262 -7.91 9.47 12.18
N SER A 263 -8.25 8.25 11.75
CA SER A 263 -8.65 7.97 10.38
C SER A 263 -10.01 8.63 10.13
N GLN A 264 -10.09 9.56 9.19
CA GLN A 264 -11.38 10.06 8.71
C GLN A 264 -12.08 8.95 7.90
N SER A 265 -13.36 8.69 8.20
CA SER A 265 -14.17 7.78 7.41
C SER A 265 -14.46 8.40 6.04
N CYS A 266 -14.34 7.61 4.96
CA CYS A 266 -14.65 8.03 3.59
C CYS A 266 -16.13 8.44 3.37
N SER A 267 -17.01 8.08 4.30
CA SER A 267 -18.46 8.21 4.13
C SER A 267 -19.02 9.63 4.28
N GLU A 268 -18.20 10.62 4.60
CA GLU A 268 -18.67 11.98 4.94
C GLU A 268 -18.38 13.02 3.84
N ARG A 269 -17.74 12.61 2.72
CA ARG A 269 -17.39 13.55 1.63
C ARG A 269 -18.47 13.54 0.55
N PRO A 270 -18.89 14.73 0.02
CA PRO A 270 -19.79 14.81 -1.11
C PRO A 270 -19.11 14.30 -2.38
N MET A 271 -19.81 13.45 -3.14
CA MET A 271 -19.35 12.91 -4.42
C MET A 271 -19.76 13.83 -5.58
N LYS A 272 -19.00 13.79 -6.67
CA LYS A 272 -19.40 14.41 -7.94
C LYS A 272 -20.40 13.52 -8.66
N LYS A 273 -21.49 14.14 -9.12
CA LYS A 273 -22.44 13.55 -10.06
C LYS A 273 -21.83 13.55 -11.48
N PRO A 274 -22.43 12.80 -12.44
CA PRO A 274 -21.97 12.82 -13.83
C PRO A 274 -21.99 14.21 -14.49
N ASP A 275 -22.84 15.13 -14.04
CA ASP A 275 -22.94 16.51 -14.46
C ASP A 275 -21.87 17.44 -13.85
N GLY A 276 -20.94 16.88 -13.03
CA GLY A 276 -19.88 17.62 -12.34
C GLY A 276 -20.32 18.32 -11.05
N THR A 277 -21.62 18.33 -10.71
CA THR A 277 -22.12 18.91 -9.46
C THR A 277 -21.87 18.00 -8.27
N LEU A 278 -21.73 18.59 -7.07
CA LEU A 278 -21.52 17.83 -5.85
C LEU A 278 -22.86 17.38 -5.24
N CYS A 279 -22.91 16.14 -4.75
CA CYS A 279 -24.03 15.60 -4.02
C CYS A 279 -24.33 16.41 -2.76
N LYS A 280 -25.60 16.72 -2.52
CA LYS A 280 -26.07 17.50 -1.36
C LYS A 280 -26.57 16.62 -0.23
N THR A 281 -27.05 15.41 -0.55
CA THR A 281 -27.64 14.49 0.42
C THR A 281 -26.86 13.16 0.51
N PRO A 282 -26.98 12.41 1.60
CA PRO A 282 -26.38 11.08 1.73
C PRO A 282 -26.94 10.06 0.76
N GLU A 283 -28.21 10.18 0.43
CA GLU A 283 -28.91 9.31 -0.51
C GLU A 283 -28.33 9.51 -1.92
N GLU A 284 -28.09 10.77 -2.34
CA GLU A 284 -27.39 11.08 -3.58
C GLU A 284 -25.97 10.49 -3.61
N ASN A 285 -25.22 10.63 -2.51
CA ASN A 285 -23.89 10.01 -2.40
C ASN A 285 -23.96 8.48 -2.56
N ALA A 286 -24.92 7.84 -1.91
CA ALA A 286 -25.10 6.40 -1.98
C ALA A 286 -25.48 5.95 -3.40
N GLU A 287 -26.31 6.71 -4.09
CA GLU A 287 -26.73 6.43 -5.47
C GLU A 287 -25.56 6.58 -6.47
N VAL A 288 -24.70 7.60 -6.30
CA VAL A 288 -23.48 7.75 -7.13
C VAL A 288 -22.57 6.54 -6.99
N PHE A 289 -22.34 6.06 -5.76
CA PHE A 289 -21.56 4.83 -5.55
C PHE A 289 -22.24 3.59 -6.11
N LYS A 290 -23.59 3.47 -5.98
CA LYS A 290 -24.36 2.36 -6.54
C LYS A 290 -24.20 2.31 -8.05
N ASN A 291 -24.42 3.41 -8.74
CA ASN A 291 -24.28 3.52 -10.19
C ASN A 291 -22.86 3.22 -10.65
N HIS A 292 -21.83 3.71 -9.92
CA HIS A 292 -20.43 3.41 -10.20
C HIS A 292 -20.14 1.91 -10.11
N PHE A 293 -20.53 1.25 -9.03
CA PHE A 293 -20.25 -0.18 -8.84
C PHE A 293 -21.16 -1.06 -9.71
N GLN A 294 -22.39 -0.65 -10.00
CA GLN A 294 -23.27 -1.36 -10.93
C GLN A 294 -22.71 -1.34 -12.36
N LYS A 295 -22.15 -0.20 -12.80
CA LYS A 295 -21.45 -0.11 -14.08
C LYS A 295 -20.17 -0.99 -14.08
N LEU A 296 -19.48 -1.10 -12.96
CA LEU A 296 -18.25 -1.88 -12.84
C LEU A 296 -18.50 -3.38 -12.82
N TYR A 297 -19.52 -3.87 -12.10
CA TYR A 297 -19.75 -5.29 -11.83
C TYR A 297 -20.91 -5.91 -12.61
N GLY A 298 -21.77 -5.08 -13.21
CA GLY A 298 -23.05 -5.53 -13.80
C GLY A 298 -23.00 -5.86 -15.29
N ARG A 299 -21.87 -5.66 -15.99
CA ARG A 299 -21.77 -5.90 -17.44
C ARG A 299 -20.54 -6.73 -17.77
N GLN A 300 -20.73 -7.83 -18.48
CA GLN A 300 -19.62 -8.59 -19.05
C GLN A 300 -18.90 -7.80 -20.15
N PRO A 301 -17.55 -7.76 -20.19
CA PRO A 301 -16.82 -7.17 -21.29
C PRO A 301 -16.99 -8.07 -22.53
N VAL A 302 -16.85 -7.46 -23.68
CA VAL A 302 -16.71 -8.21 -24.94
C VAL A 302 -15.33 -8.87 -24.93
N PHE A 303 -15.26 -10.15 -25.22
CA PHE A 303 -14.02 -10.92 -25.35
C PHE A 303 -14.13 -11.89 -26.52
N ASP A 304 -12.98 -12.34 -27.03
CA ASP A 304 -12.88 -13.24 -28.16
C ASP A 304 -12.34 -14.61 -27.71
N PRO A 305 -13.18 -15.65 -27.60
CA PRO A 305 -12.74 -16.98 -27.18
C PRO A 305 -11.69 -17.62 -28.08
N SER A 306 -11.60 -17.21 -29.37
CA SER A 306 -10.69 -17.83 -30.34
C SER A 306 -9.21 -17.63 -29.96
N VAL A 307 -8.87 -16.60 -29.16
CA VAL A 307 -7.51 -16.42 -28.67
C VAL A 307 -7.01 -17.62 -27.86
N LEU A 308 -7.92 -18.36 -27.25
CA LEU A 308 -7.58 -19.54 -26.46
C LEU A 308 -7.21 -20.76 -27.33
N GLU A 309 -7.47 -20.75 -28.62
CA GLU A 309 -7.05 -21.85 -29.54
C GLU A 309 -5.51 -21.95 -29.54
N HIS A 310 -4.82 -20.84 -29.40
CA HIS A 310 -3.37 -20.80 -29.33
C HIS A 310 -2.79 -21.25 -27.96
N LEU A 311 -3.64 -21.43 -26.95
CA LEU A 311 -3.22 -21.90 -25.64
C LEU A 311 -3.14 -23.44 -25.64
N HIS A 312 -1.95 -23.97 -25.35
CA HIS A 312 -1.76 -25.42 -25.26
C HIS A 312 -2.57 -26.03 -24.12
N ARG A 313 -3.17 -27.21 -24.34
CA ARG A 313 -3.88 -27.92 -23.29
C ARG A 313 -2.91 -28.77 -22.49
N HIS A 314 -2.81 -28.51 -21.20
CA HIS A 314 -2.03 -29.30 -20.27
C HIS A 314 -2.76 -30.59 -19.87
N ALA A 315 -1.99 -31.59 -19.42
CA ALA A 315 -2.59 -32.81 -18.86
C ALA A 315 -3.35 -32.44 -17.56
N ILE A 316 -4.49 -33.11 -17.38
CA ILE A 316 -5.30 -32.94 -16.18
C ILE A 316 -4.50 -33.44 -14.97
N VAL A 317 -4.37 -32.61 -13.94
CA VAL A 317 -3.72 -32.99 -12.70
C VAL A 317 -4.66 -33.88 -11.89
N SER A 318 -4.36 -35.18 -11.87
CA SER A 318 -5.10 -36.14 -11.09
C SER A 318 -4.93 -35.96 -9.59
N ASN A 319 -5.87 -36.48 -8.80
CA ASN A 319 -5.85 -36.57 -7.33
C ASN A 319 -5.89 -35.23 -6.58
N CYS A 320 -6.41 -34.15 -7.15
CA CYS A 320 -6.63 -32.91 -6.42
C CYS A 320 -8.11 -32.52 -6.25
N ASP A 321 -9.04 -33.34 -6.72
CA ASP A 321 -10.49 -33.11 -6.68
C ASP A 321 -11.26 -34.01 -5.68
N HIS A 322 -10.57 -34.84 -4.89
CA HIS A 322 -11.16 -35.65 -3.83
C HIS A 322 -11.81 -34.77 -2.73
N THR A 323 -12.78 -35.37 -2.03
CA THR A 323 -13.44 -34.70 -0.90
C THR A 323 -12.43 -34.32 0.19
N PRO A 324 -12.48 -33.08 0.74
CA PRO A 324 -11.54 -32.62 1.78
C PRO A 324 -11.58 -33.52 3.02
N ASP A 325 -10.42 -33.89 3.52
CA ASP A 325 -10.26 -34.64 4.76
C ASP A 325 -10.21 -33.72 6.00
N ASP A 326 -10.19 -34.35 7.18
CA ASP A 326 -10.19 -33.62 8.46
C ASP A 326 -8.95 -32.77 8.66
N GLU A 327 -7.79 -33.26 8.22
CA GLU A 327 -6.52 -32.53 8.31
C GLU A 327 -6.54 -31.26 7.45
N GLU A 328 -7.04 -31.32 6.22
CA GLU A 328 -7.18 -30.16 5.34
C GLU A 328 -8.12 -29.11 5.95
N ILE A 329 -9.28 -29.54 6.48
CA ILE A 329 -10.27 -28.63 7.08
C ILE A 329 -9.69 -27.95 8.31
N ILE A 330 -9.03 -28.70 9.20
CA ILE A 330 -8.40 -28.18 10.41
C ILE A 330 -7.26 -27.21 10.05
N LYS A 331 -6.38 -27.59 9.11
CA LYS A 331 -5.29 -26.78 8.62
C LYS A 331 -5.79 -25.47 7.98
N ALA A 332 -6.81 -25.54 7.11
CA ALA A 332 -7.42 -24.36 6.48
C ALA A 332 -8.01 -23.42 7.52
N THR A 333 -8.76 -23.95 8.49
CA THR A 333 -9.38 -23.17 9.57
C THR A 333 -8.33 -22.53 10.48
N SER A 334 -7.25 -23.23 10.81
CA SER A 334 -6.16 -22.70 11.64
C SER A 334 -5.47 -21.47 10.98
N ARG A 335 -5.40 -21.44 9.66
CA ARG A 335 -4.80 -20.36 8.86
C ARG A 335 -5.69 -19.13 8.69
N LEU A 336 -6.95 -19.19 9.11
CA LEU A 336 -7.82 -18.01 9.10
C LEU A 336 -7.19 -16.86 9.87
N LYS A 337 -6.98 -15.73 9.20
CA LYS A 337 -6.44 -14.51 9.83
C LYS A 337 -7.57 -13.76 10.53
N GLU A 338 -7.25 -13.13 11.67
CA GLU A 338 -8.17 -12.24 12.39
C GLU A 338 -8.44 -10.95 11.61
N ARG A 339 -9.19 -11.05 10.52
CA ARG A 339 -9.62 -9.95 9.66
C ARG A 339 -11.12 -9.77 9.74
N GLY A 340 -11.63 -8.67 9.17
CA GLY A 340 -13.05 -8.38 9.15
C GLY A 340 -13.90 -9.54 8.62
N PRO A 341 -14.94 -9.95 9.34
CA PRO A 341 -15.86 -10.98 8.88
C PRO A 341 -16.75 -10.50 7.73
N GLY A 342 -17.44 -11.44 7.08
CA GLY A 342 -18.45 -11.19 6.05
C GLY A 342 -19.69 -10.46 6.55
N ASP A 343 -20.81 -10.66 5.86
CA ASP A 343 -22.09 -10.00 6.19
C ASP A 343 -22.69 -10.49 7.52
N SER A 344 -22.51 -11.78 7.87
CA SER A 344 -22.94 -12.33 9.16
C SER A 344 -22.29 -11.68 10.38
N GLY A 345 -21.07 -11.18 10.22
CA GLY A 345 -20.30 -10.62 11.33
C GLY A 345 -19.57 -11.66 12.19
N ILE A 346 -19.65 -12.97 11.88
CA ILE A 346 -19.02 -14.07 12.63
C ILE A 346 -17.50 -14.03 12.41
N CYS A 347 -16.75 -13.80 13.48
CA CYS A 347 -15.30 -13.67 13.44
C CYS A 347 -14.58 -15.02 13.30
N PRO A 348 -13.35 -15.06 12.72
CA PRO A 348 -12.55 -16.28 12.59
C PRO A 348 -12.30 -17.04 13.89
N GLN A 349 -12.21 -16.33 15.02
CA GLN A 349 -11.99 -16.97 16.34
C GLN A 349 -13.10 -17.94 16.71
N VAL A 350 -14.34 -17.65 16.28
CA VAL A 350 -15.49 -18.54 16.55
C VAL A 350 -15.34 -19.84 15.75
N TRP A 351 -15.00 -19.77 14.48
CA TRP A 351 -14.79 -20.96 13.65
C TRP A 351 -13.61 -21.80 14.15
N LYS A 352 -12.56 -21.14 14.66
CA LYS A 352 -11.45 -21.84 15.32
C LYS A 352 -11.86 -22.54 16.62
N ALA A 353 -12.88 -22.05 17.31
CA ALA A 353 -13.47 -22.76 18.47
C ALA A 353 -14.31 -23.96 18.01
N VAL A 354 -15.17 -23.78 17.00
CA VAL A 354 -16.05 -24.81 16.44
C VAL A 354 -15.29 -26.06 16.03
N ILE A 355 -14.11 -25.94 15.40
CA ILE A 355 -13.31 -27.11 14.95
C ILE A 355 -12.61 -27.86 16.08
N ARG A 356 -12.59 -27.33 17.31
CA ARG A 356 -11.94 -27.99 18.46
C ARG A 356 -12.86 -28.91 19.22
N HIS A 357 -14.15 -28.84 18.99
CA HIS A 357 -15.16 -29.69 19.61
C HIS A 357 -15.70 -30.69 18.58
N GLU A 358 -15.64 -31.97 18.83
CA GLU A 358 -15.91 -33.06 17.91
C GLU A 358 -17.24 -32.95 17.19
N GLN A 359 -18.35 -32.76 17.92
CA GLN A 359 -19.69 -32.71 17.34
C GLN A 359 -19.92 -31.46 16.50
N THR A 360 -19.43 -30.27 16.90
CA THR A 360 -19.56 -29.05 16.09
C THR A 360 -18.65 -29.10 14.86
N PHE A 361 -17.48 -29.74 14.96
CA PHE A 361 -16.62 -30.03 13.82
C PHE A 361 -17.30 -30.98 12.82
N ALA A 362 -17.94 -32.04 13.31
CA ALA A 362 -18.68 -32.97 12.44
C ALA A 362 -19.78 -32.27 11.62
N ILE A 363 -20.50 -31.31 12.21
CA ILE A 363 -21.49 -30.50 11.51
C ILE A 363 -20.83 -29.64 10.44
N LEU A 364 -19.72 -28.94 10.75
CA LEU A 364 -18.98 -28.11 9.79
C LEU A 364 -18.43 -28.98 8.65
N LYS A 365 -17.85 -30.13 8.94
CA LYS A 365 -17.38 -31.10 7.96
C LYS A 365 -18.50 -31.56 7.04
N ALA A 366 -19.66 -31.92 7.60
CA ALA A 366 -20.82 -32.31 6.80
C ALA A 366 -21.28 -31.22 5.83
N ILE A 367 -21.22 -29.93 6.23
CA ILE A 367 -21.54 -28.79 5.35
C ILE A 367 -20.51 -28.68 4.21
N ILE A 368 -19.22 -28.85 4.53
CA ILE A 368 -18.14 -28.80 3.53
C ILE A 368 -18.26 -29.94 2.54
N VAL A 369 -18.53 -31.15 3.04
CA VAL A 369 -18.74 -32.35 2.19
C VAL A 369 -19.99 -32.17 1.33
N ASP A 370 -21.11 -31.72 1.89
CA ASP A 370 -22.33 -31.43 1.11
C ASP A 370 -22.08 -30.46 -0.06
N PHE A 371 -21.35 -29.37 0.19
CA PHE A 371 -20.95 -28.44 -0.87
C PHE A 371 -20.06 -29.14 -1.92
N TRP A 372 -19.10 -29.94 -1.48
CA TRP A 372 -18.14 -30.61 -2.37
C TRP A 372 -18.80 -31.64 -3.27
N GLU A 373 -19.82 -32.37 -2.76
CA GLU A 373 -20.53 -33.40 -3.53
C GLU A 373 -21.69 -32.82 -4.35
N SER A 374 -22.45 -31.88 -3.80
CA SER A 374 -23.56 -31.25 -4.52
C SER A 374 -23.12 -30.16 -5.51
N GLU A 375 -21.94 -29.64 -5.36
CA GLU A 375 -21.41 -28.47 -6.09
C GLU A 375 -22.30 -27.21 -6.00
N ILE A 376 -23.15 -27.12 -4.96
CA ILE A 376 -24.07 -26.00 -4.72
C ILE A 376 -23.63 -25.23 -3.51
N ALA A 377 -23.23 -23.97 -3.72
CA ALA A 377 -22.79 -23.10 -2.63
C ALA A 377 -23.97 -22.67 -1.75
N PRO A 378 -23.82 -22.62 -0.41
CA PRO A 378 -24.78 -21.98 0.48
C PRO A 378 -25.06 -20.54 0.06
N ALA A 379 -26.33 -20.11 0.07
CA ALA A 379 -26.73 -18.78 -0.38
C ALA A 379 -26.02 -17.64 0.39
N GLU A 380 -25.69 -17.85 1.66
CA GLU A 380 -24.95 -16.88 2.48
C GLU A 380 -23.50 -16.65 1.99
N TRP A 381 -22.91 -17.60 1.25
CA TRP A 381 -21.57 -17.44 0.67
C TRP A 381 -21.57 -16.62 -0.62
N GLU A 382 -22.72 -16.41 -1.21
CA GLU A 382 -22.90 -15.55 -2.38
C GLU A 382 -22.84 -14.07 -2.04
N VAL A 383 -23.04 -13.69 -0.76
CA VAL A 383 -23.04 -12.30 -0.32
C VAL A 383 -21.64 -11.83 0.08
N GLY A 384 -21.10 -10.87 -0.68
CA GLY A 384 -19.87 -10.15 -0.37
C GLY A 384 -20.15 -8.75 0.17
N LEU A 385 -19.56 -8.41 1.31
CA LEU A 385 -19.67 -7.05 1.84
C LEU A 385 -18.53 -6.20 1.30
N LEU A 386 -18.85 -5.18 0.51
CA LEU A 386 -17.88 -4.27 -0.08
C LEU A 386 -17.46 -3.19 0.92
N LYS A 387 -16.17 -3.14 1.23
CA LYS A 387 -15.54 -2.04 1.98
C LYS A 387 -14.88 -1.08 0.99
N ILE A 388 -15.40 0.13 0.94
CA ILE A 388 -14.94 1.19 0.02
C ILE A 388 -13.74 1.89 0.65
N LEU A 389 -12.58 1.88 -0.03
CA LEU A 389 -11.34 2.51 0.41
C LEU A 389 -10.91 3.59 -0.59
N ALA A 390 -10.57 4.76 -0.07
CA ALA A 390 -10.04 5.86 -0.88
C ALA A 390 -8.64 5.54 -1.43
N LYS A 391 -8.41 5.87 -2.72
CA LYS A 391 -7.10 5.94 -3.37
C LYS A 391 -6.53 7.36 -3.28
N LYS A 392 -5.39 7.60 -3.91
CA LYS A 392 -4.87 8.95 -4.15
C LYS A 392 -5.68 9.63 -5.27
N GLY A 393 -5.70 10.96 -5.27
CA GLY A 393 -6.39 11.76 -6.28
C GLY A 393 -7.58 12.54 -5.73
N ASP A 394 -8.46 13.01 -6.61
CA ASP A 394 -9.69 13.71 -6.23
C ASP A 394 -10.68 12.74 -5.59
N LEU A 395 -10.86 12.85 -4.29
CA LEU A 395 -11.75 11.98 -3.52
C LEU A 395 -13.24 12.31 -3.67
N SER A 396 -13.59 13.29 -4.50
CA SER A 396 -14.98 13.50 -4.90
C SER A 396 -15.40 12.62 -6.08
N ASP A 397 -14.42 12.04 -6.83
CA ASP A 397 -14.67 11.11 -7.91
C ASP A 397 -14.78 9.67 -7.36
N PRO A 398 -15.90 8.94 -7.58
CA PRO A 398 -16.05 7.53 -7.16
C PRO A 398 -15.03 6.60 -7.85
N GLY A 399 -14.45 6.97 -8.99
CA GLY A 399 -13.38 6.23 -9.68
C GLY A 399 -12.10 6.11 -8.84
N ASN A 400 -11.85 7.06 -7.94
CA ASN A 400 -10.70 7.08 -7.04
C ASN A 400 -10.92 6.27 -5.74
N TYR A 401 -11.89 5.36 -5.77
CA TYR A 401 -12.10 4.40 -4.69
C TYR A 401 -11.86 2.98 -5.17
N ARG A 402 -11.48 2.12 -4.22
CA ARG A 402 -11.30 0.68 -4.41
C ARG A 402 -12.29 -0.06 -3.51
N GLY A 403 -13.00 -1.03 -4.06
CA GLY A 403 -13.83 -1.95 -3.30
C GLY A 403 -13.02 -3.15 -2.84
N ILE A 404 -13.04 -3.46 -1.53
CA ILE A 404 -12.52 -4.73 -1.01
C ILE A 404 -13.71 -5.54 -0.50
N MET A 405 -13.89 -6.74 -1.04
CA MET A 405 -14.97 -7.64 -0.69
C MET A 405 -14.61 -8.44 0.56
N LEU A 406 -15.41 -8.30 1.60
CA LEU A 406 -15.31 -9.11 2.82
C LEU A 406 -16.32 -10.25 2.68
N LEU A 407 -15.79 -11.47 2.61
CA LEU A 407 -16.55 -12.71 2.41
C LEU A 407 -16.78 -13.42 3.74
N GLU A 408 -17.78 -14.28 3.79
CA GLU A 408 -18.09 -15.12 4.94
C GLU A 408 -16.88 -15.93 5.40
N THR A 409 -16.75 -16.08 6.71
CA THR A 409 -15.55 -16.73 7.25
C THR A 409 -15.53 -18.23 6.93
N ALA A 410 -16.68 -18.90 6.94
CA ALA A 410 -16.78 -20.31 6.56
C ALA A 410 -16.43 -20.51 5.05
N TYR A 411 -16.89 -19.61 4.17
CA TYR A 411 -16.45 -19.59 2.77
C TYR A 411 -14.91 -19.59 2.64
N LYS A 412 -14.21 -18.82 3.49
CA LYS A 412 -12.74 -18.74 3.44
C LYS A 412 -12.04 -20.05 3.75
N ILE A 413 -12.68 -20.97 4.47
CA ILE A 413 -12.12 -22.32 4.72
C ILE A 413 -12.03 -23.07 3.40
N ILE A 414 -13.12 -23.10 2.63
CA ILE A 414 -13.16 -23.70 1.29
C ILE A 414 -12.21 -23.00 0.33
N ALA A 415 -12.18 -21.66 0.36
CA ALA A 415 -11.28 -20.89 -0.49
C ALA A 415 -9.78 -21.20 -0.20
N ILE A 416 -9.41 -21.50 1.05
CA ILE A 416 -8.04 -21.92 1.39
C ILE A 416 -7.76 -23.34 0.84
N ILE A 417 -8.69 -24.27 0.97
CA ILE A 417 -8.53 -25.64 0.45
C ILE A 417 -8.37 -25.61 -1.07
N LEU A 418 -9.28 -24.94 -1.78
CA LEU A 418 -9.19 -24.79 -3.24
C LEU A 418 -7.90 -24.08 -3.66
N HIS A 419 -7.51 -23.01 -2.96
CA HIS A 419 -6.24 -22.30 -3.22
C HIS A 419 -5.05 -23.25 -3.10
N ASP A 420 -4.95 -24.05 -2.03
CA ASP A 420 -3.83 -24.93 -1.80
C ASP A 420 -3.73 -26.04 -2.86
N ARG A 421 -4.87 -26.51 -3.37
CA ARG A 421 -4.94 -27.52 -4.44
C ARG A 421 -4.65 -26.95 -5.83
N LEU A 422 -5.06 -25.71 -6.11
CA LEU A 422 -4.83 -25.05 -7.39
C LEU A 422 -3.41 -24.49 -7.52
N ARG A 423 -2.79 -24.12 -6.42
CA ARG A 423 -1.49 -23.47 -6.41
C ARG A 423 -0.37 -24.27 -7.07
N PRO A 424 -0.19 -25.59 -6.84
CA PRO A 424 0.80 -26.39 -7.55
C PRO A 424 0.60 -26.40 -9.07
N ILE A 425 -0.65 -26.36 -9.53
CA ILE A 425 -0.98 -26.28 -10.96
C ILE A 425 -0.50 -24.94 -11.54
N GLN A 426 -0.76 -23.84 -10.83
CA GLN A 426 -0.32 -22.51 -11.27
C GLN A 426 1.20 -22.37 -11.23
N GLU A 427 1.87 -22.89 -10.20
CA GLU A 427 3.34 -22.86 -10.08
C GLU A 427 4.02 -23.73 -11.16
N GLY A 428 3.32 -24.74 -11.69
CA GLY A 428 3.75 -25.58 -12.83
C GLY A 428 3.66 -24.89 -14.20
N LEU A 429 3.00 -23.74 -14.30
CA LEU A 429 2.98 -22.95 -15.53
C LEU A 429 4.32 -22.20 -15.67
N ASP A 430 4.90 -22.19 -16.87
CA ASP A 430 6.16 -21.47 -17.11
C ASP A 430 5.96 -19.95 -17.13
N MET A 431 5.83 -19.38 -15.95
CA MET A 431 5.59 -17.96 -15.69
C MET A 431 6.79 -17.34 -14.94
N GLU A 432 8.02 -17.55 -15.44
CA GLU A 432 9.22 -17.00 -14.76
C GLU A 432 9.20 -15.47 -14.62
N PRO A 433 8.71 -14.66 -15.58
CA PRO A 433 8.61 -13.20 -15.41
C PRO A 433 7.66 -12.74 -14.33
N GLN A 434 6.66 -13.57 -13.94
CA GLN A 434 5.66 -13.22 -12.92
C GLN A 434 6.21 -13.44 -11.51
N CYS A 435 6.23 -12.36 -10.72
CA CYS A 435 6.65 -12.40 -9.31
C CYS A 435 5.53 -12.09 -8.32
N GLY A 436 4.44 -11.48 -8.77
CA GLY A 436 3.30 -11.13 -7.91
C GLY A 436 2.54 -12.36 -7.43
N PHE A 437 2.25 -12.45 -6.15
CA PHE A 437 1.54 -13.57 -5.49
C PHE A 437 2.20 -14.95 -5.62
N CYS A 438 3.41 -15.03 -6.20
CA CYS A 438 4.17 -16.26 -6.34
C CYS A 438 5.03 -16.55 -5.09
N SER A 439 5.19 -17.85 -4.77
CA SER A 439 6.03 -18.27 -3.62
C SER A 439 7.50 -17.99 -3.87
N GLY A 440 8.20 -17.46 -2.86
CA GLY A 440 9.63 -17.20 -2.95
C GLY A 440 10.04 -16.09 -3.93
N ARG A 441 9.07 -15.35 -4.51
CA ARG A 441 9.29 -14.22 -5.42
C ARG A 441 8.79 -12.91 -4.79
N GLY A 442 9.36 -11.76 -5.18
CA GLY A 442 8.99 -10.47 -4.63
C GLY A 442 9.26 -9.29 -5.56
N CYS A 443 8.86 -8.08 -5.12
CA CYS A 443 9.09 -6.86 -5.90
C CYS A 443 10.56 -6.63 -6.25
N THR A 444 11.49 -7.07 -5.38
CA THR A 444 12.93 -6.89 -5.62
C THR A 444 13.40 -7.71 -6.82
N ASP A 445 12.81 -8.90 -7.06
CA ASP A 445 13.12 -9.72 -8.24
C ASP A 445 12.78 -8.97 -9.53
N CYS A 446 11.57 -8.42 -9.65
CA CYS A 446 11.14 -7.65 -10.82
C CYS A 446 11.98 -6.38 -11.02
N VAL A 447 12.17 -5.59 -9.95
CA VAL A 447 12.95 -4.35 -10.04
C VAL A 447 14.41 -4.66 -10.41
N PHE A 448 14.99 -5.72 -9.86
CA PHE A 448 16.34 -6.19 -10.22
C PHE A 448 16.40 -6.58 -11.68
N THR A 449 15.43 -7.37 -12.14
CA THR A 449 15.36 -7.86 -13.52
C THR A 449 15.36 -6.72 -14.52
N VAL A 450 14.39 -5.79 -14.41
CA VAL A 450 14.30 -4.65 -15.32
C VAL A 450 15.53 -3.75 -15.22
N LYS A 451 15.91 -3.35 -14.00
CA LYS A 451 17.00 -2.39 -13.77
C LYS A 451 18.37 -2.90 -14.25
N ILE A 452 18.67 -4.19 -14.02
CA ILE A 452 19.96 -4.77 -14.47
C ILE A 452 19.98 -4.96 -15.98
N ALA A 453 18.86 -5.36 -16.59
CA ALA A 453 18.76 -5.46 -18.05
C ALA A 453 19.02 -4.09 -18.72
N LEU A 454 18.34 -3.03 -18.26
CA LEU A 454 18.53 -1.66 -18.75
C LEU A 454 19.98 -1.19 -18.59
N LYS A 455 20.57 -1.37 -17.40
CA LYS A 455 21.96 -0.98 -17.14
C LYS A 455 22.93 -1.69 -18.06
N LYS A 456 22.81 -3.02 -18.22
CA LYS A 456 23.72 -3.80 -19.06
C LYS A 456 23.62 -3.42 -20.54
N ARG A 457 22.41 -3.21 -21.05
CA ARG A 457 22.22 -2.75 -22.43
C ARG A 457 22.83 -1.37 -22.66
N ARG A 458 22.52 -0.41 -21.78
CA ARG A 458 23.08 0.94 -21.85
C ARG A 458 24.61 0.94 -21.72
N GLU A 459 25.20 0.10 -20.85
CA GLU A 459 26.66 -0.06 -20.72
C GLU A 459 27.32 -0.56 -22.02
N HIS A 460 26.56 -1.19 -22.91
CA HIS A 460 27.01 -1.74 -24.18
C HIS A 460 26.58 -0.89 -25.41
N GLY A 461 26.14 0.35 -25.17
CA GLY A 461 25.78 1.26 -26.25
C GLY A 461 24.44 0.94 -26.92
N LEU A 462 23.53 0.24 -26.23
CA LEU A 462 22.21 -0.13 -26.75
C LEU A 462 21.11 0.66 -26.04
N GLU A 463 20.21 1.19 -26.84
CA GLU A 463 18.97 1.79 -26.33
C GLU A 463 17.97 0.73 -25.88
N THR A 464 17.02 1.11 -25.02
CA THR A 464 15.94 0.25 -24.58
C THR A 464 14.69 1.07 -24.28
N TRP A 465 13.56 0.60 -24.74
CA TRP A 465 12.25 1.17 -24.50
C TRP A 465 11.48 0.24 -23.57
N VAL A 466 10.90 0.78 -22.51
CA VAL A 466 10.10 0.01 -21.54
C VAL A 466 8.71 0.60 -21.46
N LEU A 467 7.71 -0.17 -21.83
CA LEU A 467 6.31 0.17 -21.67
C LEU A 467 5.80 -0.40 -20.35
N PHE A 468 5.40 0.48 -19.44
CA PHE A 468 4.72 0.10 -18.20
C PHE A 468 3.21 0.14 -18.40
N LEU A 469 2.56 -1.00 -18.24
CA LEU A 469 1.13 -1.15 -18.44
C LEU A 469 0.35 -0.89 -17.15
N ASP A 470 -0.70 -0.06 -17.21
CA ASP A 470 -1.73 0.07 -16.17
C ASP A 470 -3.04 -0.50 -16.72
N LEU A 471 -3.52 -1.58 -16.12
CA LEU A 471 -4.78 -2.22 -16.51
C LEU A 471 -5.97 -1.54 -15.82
N VAL A 472 -7.01 -1.24 -16.59
CA VAL A 472 -8.24 -0.63 -16.06
C VAL A 472 -9.00 -1.64 -15.21
N LYS A 473 -8.90 -1.50 -13.87
CA LYS A 473 -9.64 -2.37 -12.92
C LYS A 473 -9.38 -3.87 -13.15
N ALA A 474 -8.13 -4.28 -13.25
CA ALA A 474 -7.67 -5.61 -13.65
C ALA A 474 -8.48 -6.77 -13.04
N PHE A 475 -8.57 -6.84 -11.71
CA PHE A 475 -9.31 -7.89 -10.99
C PHE A 475 -10.82 -7.87 -11.24
N ASP A 476 -11.38 -6.67 -11.36
CA ASP A 476 -12.83 -6.47 -11.46
C ASP A 476 -13.36 -6.74 -12.89
N ARG A 477 -12.48 -6.85 -13.91
CA ARG A 477 -12.86 -7.00 -15.31
C ARG A 477 -12.60 -8.38 -15.92
N VAL A 478 -12.07 -9.33 -15.16
CA VAL A 478 -11.80 -10.70 -15.67
C VAL A 478 -13.10 -11.37 -16.14
N PRO A 479 -13.24 -11.75 -17.43
CA PRO A 479 -14.40 -12.47 -17.92
C PRO A 479 -14.41 -13.89 -17.35
N ARG A 480 -15.41 -14.22 -16.54
CA ARG A 480 -15.46 -15.49 -15.81
C ARG A 480 -15.54 -16.69 -16.76
N GLU A 481 -16.34 -16.61 -17.84
CA GLU A 481 -16.49 -17.71 -18.79
C GLU A 481 -15.14 -18.05 -19.45
N MET A 482 -14.39 -17.03 -19.84
CA MET A 482 -13.03 -17.21 -20.38
C MET A 482 -12.08 -17.80 -19.32
N LEU A 483 -12.16 -17.34 -18.09
CA LEU A 483 -11.34 -17.86 -16.99
C LEU A 483 -11.57 -19.36 -16.76
N TRP A 484 -12.82 -19.82 -16.80
CA TRP A 484 -13.13 -21.24 -16.62
C TRP A 484 -12.52 -22.10 -17.74
N THR A 485 -12.63 -21.66 -18.97
CA THR A 485 -11.99 -22.33 -20.12
C THR A 485 -10.46 -22.35 -20.00
N ILE A 486 -9.86 -21.27 -19.50
CA ILE A 486 -8.41 -21.19 -19.23
C ILE A 486 -8.00 -22.22 -18.17
N LEU A 487 -8.73 -22.33 -17.07
CA LEU A 487 -8.45 -23.32 -16.01
C LEU A 487 -8.49 -24.75 -16.54
N GLU A 488 -9.51 -25.10 -17.37
CA GLU A 488 -9.61 -26.40 -18.00
C GLU A 488 -8.43 -26.68 -18.94
N LYS A 489 -8.01 -25.68 -19.72
CA LYS A 489 -6.82 -25.80 -20.59
C LYS A 489 -5.52 -25.98 -19.82
N PHE A 490 -5.39 -25.37 -18.65
CA PHE A 490 -4.23 -25.55 -17.78
C PHE A 490 -4.26 -26.81 -16.90
N GLY A 491 -5.21 -27.74 -17.18
CA GLY A 491 -5.26 -29.06 -16.56
C GLY A 491 -5.90 -29.09 -15.18
N VAL A 492 -6.68 -28.06 -14.82
CA VAL A 492 -7.49 -28.06 -13.60
C VAL A 492 -8.65 -29.08 -13.78
N PRO A 493 -8.86 -30.01 -12.83
CA PRO A 493 -9.96 -30.96 -12.91
C PRO A 493 -11.34 -30.29 -13.02
N ALA A 494 -12.20 -30.87 -13.84
CA ALA A 494 -13.54 -30.34 -14.13
C ALA A 494 -14.37 -30.09 -12.85
N LYS A 495 -14.28 -31.01 -11.86
CA LYS A 495 -14.98 -30.85 -10.55
C LYS A 495 -14.54 -29.54 -9.83
N LEU A 496 -13.24 -29.25 -9.78
CA LEU A 496 -12.76 -28.01 -9.17
C LEU A 496 -13.24 -26.76 -9.93
N VAL A 497 -13.29 -26.82 -11.26
CA VAL A 497 -13.83 -25.72 -12.09
C VAL A 497 -15.32 -25.51 -11.79
N ARG A 498 -16.13 -26.58 -11.65
CA ARG A 498 -17.55 -26.45 -11.29
C ARG A 498 -17.76 -25.90 -9.89
N LEU A 499 -16.96 -26.33 -8.90
CA LEU A 499 -16.97 -25.74 -7.56
C LEU A 499 -16.65 -24.23 -7.59
N LEU A 500 -15.64 -23.81 -8.38
CA LEU A 500 -15.31 -22.40 -8.55
C LEU A 500 -16.44 -21.63 -9.26
N LYS A 501 -17.07 -22.22 -10.28
CA LYS A 501 -18.25 -21.64 -10.95
C LYS A 501 -19.37 -21.40 -9.94
N SER A 502 -19.71 -22.40 -9.13
CA SER A 502 -20.73 -22.30 -8.09
C SER A 502 -20.46 -21.17 -7.10
N LEU A 503 -19.22 -21.06 -6.60
CA LEU A 503 -18.82 -19.97 -5.68
C LEU A 503 -18.89 -18.58 -6.31
N HIS A 504 -18.97 -18.45 -7.64
CA HIS A 504 -19.00 -17.19 -8.37
C HIS A 504 -20.32 -16.91 -9.12
N ALA A 505 -21.30 -17.84 -9.08
CA ALA A 505 -22.51 -17.76 -9.89
C ALA A 505 -23.40 -16.56 -9.54
N ASN A 506 -23.88 -16.46 -8.31
CA ASN A 506 -24.90 -15.49 -7.88
C ASN A 506 -24.35 -14.43 -6.93
N VAL A 507 -23.15 -13.94 -7.17
CA VAL A 507 -22.48 -13.04 -6.24
C VAL A 507 -23.21 -11.71 -6.08
N GLN A 508 -23.69 -11.45 -4.88
CA GLN A 508 -24.29 -10.17 -4.47
C GLN A 508 -23.28 -9.34 -3.69
N VAL A 509 -23.15 -8.09 -4.08
CA VAL A 509 -22.25 -7.13 -3.42
C VAL A 509 -23.07 -6.13 -2.62
N LYS A 510 -22.93 -6.20 -1.29
CA LYS A 510 -23.63 -5.34 -0.34
C LYS A 510 -22.68 -4.30 0.21
N PHE A 511 -23.06 -3.03 0.21
CA PHE A 511 -22.27 -1.94 0.80
C PHE A 511 -23.11 -0.85 1.39
N THR A 512 -22.53 -0.14 2.35
CA THR A 512 -23.21 0.95 3.06
C THR A 512 -22.40 2.24 2.92
N VAL A 513 -23.07 3.30 2.42
CA VAL A 513 -22.55 4.65 2.31
C VAL A 513 -23.50 5.59 3.03
N ASN A 514 -23.01 6.40 3.97
CA ASN A 514 -23.82 7.33 4.75
C ASN A 514 -25.10 6.70 5.36
N GLU A 515 -24.99 5.48 5.88
CA GLU A 515 -26.08 4.67 6.47
C GLU A 515 -27.07 4.08 5.44
N VAL A 516 -26.97 4.42 4.16
CA VAL A 516 -27.77 3.80 3.09
C VAL A 516 -27.07 2.54 2.62
N THR A 517 -27.77 1.41 2.70
CA THR A 517 -27.27 0.11 2.26
C THR A 517 -27.80 -0.22 0.87
N ASN A 518 -26.91 -0.53 -0.05
CA ASN A 518 -27.20 -0.96 -1.40
C ASN A 518 -26.72 -2.39 -1.62
N THR A 519 -27.44 -3.14 -2.46
CA THR A 519 -27.04 -4.47 -2.95
C THR A 519 -27.06 -4.43 -4.48
N ILE A 520 -26.01 -4.94 -5.10
CA ILE A 520 -25.88 -5.05 -6.56
C ILE A 520 -25.39 -6.44 -6.92
N GLN A 521 -25.75 -6.92 -8.10
CA GLN A 521 -25.26 -8.20 -8.62
C GLN A 521 -23.87 -8.01 -9.25
N CYS A 522 -22.97 -9.00 -9.03
CA CYS A 522 -21.64 -9.03 -9.58
C CYS A 522 -21.48 -10.21 -10.54
N VAL A 523 -21.56 -9.94 -11.84
CA VAL A 523 -21.52 -10.96 -12.90
C VAL A 523 -20.14 -11.18 -13.51
N ILE A 524 -19.17 -10.34 -13.14
CA ILE A 524 -17.82 -10.29 -13.72
C ILE A 524 -16.75 -10.19 -12.65
N GLY A 525 -15.52 -10.45 -13.05
CA GLY A 525 -14.32 -10.25 -12.22
C GLY A 525 -14.08 -11.36 -11.21
N VAL A 526 -12.87 -11.36 -10.65
CA VAL A 526 -12.49 -12.17 -9.49
C VAL A 526 -12.62 -11.32 -8.23
N LYS A 527 -13.12 -11.92 -7.15
CA LYS A 527 -13.46 -11.19 -5.92
C LYS A 527 -12.22 -10.54 -5.29
N GLN A 528 -12.10 -9.21 -5.37
CA GLN A 528 -11.00 -8.49 -4.74
C GLN A 528 -11.12 -8.53 -3.21
N GLY A 529 -10.22 -9.26 -2.55
CA GLY A 529 -10.25 -9.51 -1.10
C GLY A 529 -10.52 -10.97 -0.75
N ASP A 530 -10.82 -11.81 -1.74
CA ASP A 530 -10.84 -13.26 -1.63
C ASP A 530 -9.40 -13.83 -1.60
N ILE A 531 -9.27 -15.03 -1.07
CA ILE A 531 -8.01 -15.79 -1.06
C ILE A 531 -7.75 -16.36 -2.46
N LEU A 532 -8.80 -16.78 -3.17
CA LEU A 532 -8.73 -17.29 -4.53
C LEU A 532 -8.48 -16.20 -5.58
N GLY A 533 -8.95 -14.97 -5.35
CA GLY A 533 -8.89 -13.89 -6.33
C GLY A 533 -7.53 -13.68 -6.98
N PRO A 534 -6.44 -13.51 -6.21
CA PRO A 534 -5.10 -13.36 -6.78
C PRO A 534 -4.63 -14.56 -7.61
N LEU A 535 -4.91 -15.79 -7.15
CA LEU A 535 -4.52 -17.01 -7.86
C LEU A 535 -5.26 -17.18 -9.19
N LEU A 536 -6.58 -16.93 -9.19
CA LEU A 536 -7.40 -16.98 -10.40
C LEU A 536 -6.97 -15.90 -11.40
N PHE A 537 -6.60 -14.71 -10.92
CA PHE A 537 -6.05 -13.66 -11.76
C PHE A 537 -4.71 -14.07 -12.40
N LEU A 538 -3.83 -14.76 -11.64
CA LEU A 538 -2.58 -15.27 -12.20
C LEU A 538 -2.80 -16.31 -13.30
N PHE A 539 -3.76 -17.22 -13.17
CA PHE A 539 -4.13 -18.14 -14.26
C PHE A 539 -4.60 -17.38 -15.50
N PHE A 540 -5.44 -16.37 -15.30
CA PHE A 540 -5.94 -15.54 -16.40
C PHE A 540 -4.81 -14.79 -17.10
N LEU A 541 -3.96 -14.09 -16.34
CA LEU A 541 -2.83 -13.33 -16.88
C LEU A 541 -1.80 -14.25 -17.55
N ALA A 542 -1.59 -15.46 -17.02
CA ALA A 542 -0.74 -16.46 -17.66
C ALA A 542 -1.21 -16.79 -19.08
N ALA A 543 -2.52 -16.98 -19.29
CA ALA A 543 -3.06 -17.23 -20.63
C ALA A 543 -2.82 -16.02 -21.55
N VAL A 544 -3.05 -14.78 -21.07
CA VAL A 544 -2.79 -13.57 -21.84
C VAL A 544 -1.33 -13.49 -22.28
N MET A 545 -0.40 -13.66 -21.34
CA MET A 545 1.03 -13.46 -21.62
C MET A 545 1.67 -14.62 -22.40
N ILE A 546 1.24 -15.86 -22.17
CA ILE A 546 1.72 -17.02 -22.95
C ILE A 546 1.30 -16.88 -24.41
N THR A 547 0.06 -16.45 -24.66
CA THR A 547 -0.41 -16.25 -26.05
C THR A 547 0.21 -15.02 -26.70
N TRP A 548 0.45 -13.95 -25.92
CA TRP A 548 1.18 -12.78 -26.40
C TRP A 548 2.62 -13.11 -26.82
N LYS A 549 3.36 -13.87 -26.02
CA LYS A 549 4.76 -14.24 -26.32
C LYS A 549 4.90 -14.99 -27.65
N LYS A 550 3.86 -15.68 -28.13
CA LYS A 550 3.85 -16.35 -29.43
C LYS A 550 3.70 -15.39 -30.61
N VAL A 551 3.17 -14.19 -30.35
CA VAL A 551 2.93 -13.15 -31.37
C VAL A 551 4.05 -12.12 -31.40
N HIS A 552 4.77 -11.92 -30.27
CA HIS A 552 5.84 -10.92 -30.16
C HIS A 552 7.13 -11.42 -30.80
N GLU A 553 7.44 -10.90 -31.98
CA GLU A 553 8.54 -11.40 -32.84
C GLU A 553 9.96 -10.94 -32.42
N ARG A 554 10.07 -9.85 -31.66
CA ARG A 554 11.39 -9.22 -31.35
C ARG A 554 11.59 -9.01 -29.85
N PRO A 555 11.69 -10.07 -29.04
CA PRO A 555 11.94 -9.93 -27.62
C PRO A 555 13.36 -9.43 -27.34
N LEU A 556 13.57 -8.79 -26.19
CA LEU A 556 14.89 -8.38 -25.74
C LEU A 556 15.71 -9.63 -25.35
N CYS A 557 16.85 -9.85 -26.02
CA CYS A 557 17.73 -11.01 -25.79
C CYS A 557 19.00 -10.61 -25.04
N LEU A 558 19.41 -11.45 -24.12
CA LEU A 558 20.63 -11.35 -23.32
C LEU A 558 21.32 -12.72 -23.29
N TYR A 559 22.60 -12.72 -22.96
CA TYR A 559 23.42 -13.93 -22.80
C TYR A 559 23.83 -14.10 -21.34
N TYR A 560 23.91 -15.29 -20.83
CA TYR A 560 24.41 -15.58 -19.48
C TYR A 560 25.43 -16.72 -19.48
N THR A 561 26.26 -16.79 -18.43
CA THR A 561 27.20 -17.88 -18.24
C THR A 561 26.70 -18.86 -17.19
N LYS A 562 26.97 -20.13 -17.40
CA LYS A 562 26.77 -21.19 -16.40
C LYS A 562 27.78 -21.15 -15.25
N TYR A 563 28.84 -20.35 -15.36
CA TYR A 563 29.82 -20.17 -14.29
C TYR A 563 29.30 -19.21 -13.24
N ASP A 564 28.80 -19.77 -12.19
CA ASP A 564 28.07 -19.05 -11.13
C ASP A 564 28.98 -18.16 -10.26
N ASP A 565 30.28 -18.39 -10.27
CA ASP A 565 31.29 -17.63 -9.52
C ASP A 565 31.69 -16.29 -10.18
N VAL A 566 31.25 -16.05 -11.42
CA VAL A 566 31.63 -14.86 -12.20
C VAL A 566 30.56 -13.80 -12.07
N LEU A 567 30.80 -12.79 -11.24
CA LEU A 567 30.05 -11.52 -11.30
C LEU A 567 30.49 -10.79 -12.56
N SER A 568 29.72 -10.95 -13.62
CA SER A 568 30.08 -10.64 -14.99
C SER A 568 30.44 -9.18 -15.25
N GLY A 569 31.28 -8.97 -16.21
CA GLY A 569 31.63 -7.69 -16.80
C GLY A 569 32.75 -7.75 -17.83
N ARG A 570 33.48 -8.86 -18.01
CA ARG A 570 34.70 -8.86 -18.83
C ARG A 570 34.91 -10.06 -19.75
N ARG A 571 34.00 -11.01 -19.87
CA ARG A 571 34.27 -12.15 -20.77
C ARG A 571 33.40 -12.05 -22.03
N TYR A 572 34.03 -11.66 -23.11
CA TYR A 572 33.62 -11.93 -24.48
C TYR A 572 33.73 -13.42 -24.77
N ASN A 573 32.95 -14.22 -24.06
CA ASN A 573 33.01 -15.65 -24.30
C ASN A 573 31.82 -16.06 -25.17
N THR A 574 32.14 -16.66 -26.30
CA THR A 574 31.22 -17.30 -27.24
C THR A 574 30.44 -18.48 -26.65
N LYS A 575 30.67 -18.82 -25.39
CA LYS A 575 30.10 -20.02 -24.72
C LYS A 575 28.92 -19.70 -23.76
N GLY A 576 28.23 -18.60 -23.93
CA GLY A 576 27.02 -18.30 -23.16
C GLY A 576 25.74 -18.83 -23.79
N GLU A 577 24.73 -19.06 -22.97
CA GLU A 577 23.38 -19.34 -23.42
C GLU A 577 22.56 -18.05 -23.59
N GLU A 578 21.77 -18.01 -24.64
CA GLU A 578 20.85 -16.90 -24.89
C GLU A 578 19.57 -17.12 -24.11
N PHE A 579 19.00 -16.04 -23.60
CA PHE A 579 17.65 -16.02 -23.03
C PHE A 579 16.94 -14.74 -23.44
N SER A 580 15.64 -14.83 -23.65
CA SER A 580 14.79 -13.68 -23.94
C SER A 580 14.18 -13.10 -22.65
N LEU A 581 14.05 -11.78 -22.63
CA LEU A 581 13.40 -11.02 -21.58
C LEU A 581 12.35 -10.08 -22.21
N PRO A 582 11.17 -10.59 -22.58
CA PRO A 582 10.14 -9.77 -23.21
C PRO A 582 9.44 -8.87 -22.22
N ASP A 583 9.30 -9.32 -20.98
CA ASP A 583 8.51 -8.67 -19.94
C ASP A 583 9.00 -8.97 -18.52
N SER A 584 8.46 -8.22 -17.56
CA SER A 584 8.58 -8.46 -16.11
C SER A 584 7.26 -8.10 -15.45
N GLU A 585 6.67 -9.02 -14.71
CA GLU A 585 5.31 -8.95 -14.22
C GLU A 585 5.25 -9.01 -12.70
N TYR A 586 4.43 -8.15 -12.09
CA TYR A 586 4.07 -8.23 -10.68
C TYR A 586 2.55 -8.07 -10.52
N ALA A 587 1.82 -9.17 -10.59
CA ALA A 587 0.37 -9.19 -10.73
C ALA A 587 -0.08 -8.40 -11.99
N ASP A 588 -0.80 -7.30 -11.81
CA ASP A 588 -1.25 -6.39 -12.87
C ASP A 588 -0.19 -5.38 -13.33
N ASP A 589 0.85 -5.12 -12.53
CA ASP A 589 1.95 -4.23 -12.89
C ASP A 589 2.92 -4.94 -13.86
N THR A 590 2.82 -4.68 -15.15
CA THR A 590 3.61 -5.33 -16.22
C THR A 590 4.53 -4.30 -16.88
N ALA A 591 5.81 -4.67 -17.05
CA ALA A 591 6.80 -3.94 -17.82
C ALA A 591 7.17 -4.75 -19.07
N VAL A 592 6.90 -4.25 -20.27
CA VAL A 592 7.25 -4.87 -21.55
C VAL A 592 8.48 -4.16 -22.11
N LEU A 593 9.51 -4.93 -22.53
CA LEU A 593 10.80 -4.40 -22.96
C LEU A 593 10.95 -4.54 -24.48
N PHE A 594 11.34 -3.45 -25.13
CA PHE A 594 11.57 -3.37 -26.56
C PHE A 594 13.00 -2.94 -26.87
N VAL A 595 13.54 -3.46 -27.96
CA VAL A 595 14.93 -3.23 -28.39
C VAL A 595 15.12 -1.92 -29.15
N SER A 596 14.06 -1.38 -29.76
CA SER A 596 14.07 -0.12 -30.52
C SER A 596 12.68 0.55 -30.48
N ARG A 597 12.63 1.83 -30.95
CA ARG A 597 11.40 2.61 -31.08
C ARG A 597 10.41 1.98 -32.05
N GLU A 598 10.93 1.49 -33.19
CA GLU A 598 10.11 0.85 -34.23
C GLU A 598 9.42 -0.37 -33.66
N SER A 599 10.15 -1.23 -32.94
CA SER A 599 9.58 -2.42 -32.27
C SER A 599 8.49 -2.06 -31.26
N LEU A 600 8.68 -0.96 -30.51
CA LEU A 600 7.64 -0.44 -29.57
C LEU A 600 6.39 0.02 -30.32
N VAL A 601 6.56 0.87 -31.37
CA VAL A 601 5.44 1.46 -32.12
C VAL A 601 4.64 0.39 -32.86
N GLU A 602 5.30 -0.59 -33.47
CA GLU A 602 4.66 -1.70 -34.17
C GLU A 602 3.93 -2.64 -33.21
N SER A 603 4.55 -3.00 -32.08
CA SER A 603 4.01 -4.00 -31.16
C SER A 603 2.95 -3.46 -30.20
N THR A 604 2.98 -2.17 -29.84
CA THR A 604 2.05 -1.62 -28.83
C THR A 604 0.58 -1.68 -29.24
N PRO A 605 0.17 -1.31 -30.48
CA PRO A 605 -1.22 -1.47 -30.90
C PRO A 605 -1.68 -2.93 -30.88
N LEU A 606 -0.78 -3.86 -31.27
CA LEU A 606 -1.06 -5.30 -31.25
C LEU A 606 -1.24 -5.81 -29.82
N LEU A 607 -0.42 -5.33 -28.88
CA LEU A 607 -0.53 -5.65 -27.45
C LEU A 607 -1.86 -5.16 -26.87
N ILE A 608 -2.25 -3.93 -27.19
CA ILE A 608 -3.53 -3.35 -26.75
C ILE A 608 -4.71 -4.17 -27.30
N ALA A 609 -4.67 -4.49 -28.62
CA ALA A 609 -5.69 -5.33 -29.26
C ALA A 609 -5.73 -6.74 -28.66
N HIS A 610 -4.56 -7.32 -28.34
CA HIS A 610 -4.46 -8.63 -27.69
C HIS A 610 -5.13 -8.65 -26.32
N PHE A 611 -4.84 -7.68 -25.46
CA PHE A 611 -5.51 -7.55 -24.16
C PHE A 611 -7.02 -7.33 -24.30
N ALA A 612 -7.45 -6.53 -25.30
CA ALA A 612 -8.86 -6.29 -25.56
C ALA A 612 -9.60 -7.56 -25.97
N ARG A 613 -8.97 -8.48 -26.73
CA ARG A 613 -9.54 -9.81 -27.05
C ARG A 613 -9.80 -10.66 -25.80
N PHE A 614 -9.02 -10.47 -24.72
CA PHE A 614 -9.27 -11.07 -23.41
C PHE A 614 -10.27 -10.26 -22.55
N GLY A 615 -10.90 -9.21 -23.08
CA GLY A 615 -11.83 -8.34 -22.34
C GLY A 615 -11.13 -7.38 -21.37
N MET A 616 -9.80 -7.27 -21.44
CA MET A 616 -9.00 -6.36 -20.61
C MET A 616 -8.74 -5.06 -21.36
N GLU A 617 -8.64 -3.97 -20.64
CA GLU A 617 -8.38 -2.63 -21.18
C GLU A 617 -7.10 -2.06 -20.58
N ILE A 618 -6.17 -1.67 -21.45
CA ILE A 618 -4.96 -0.94 -21.09
C ILE A 618 -5.30 0.55 -21.02
N HIS A 619 -4.83 1.23 -19.99
CA HIS A 619 -5.06 2.66 -19.80
C HIS A 619 -4.13 3.46 -20.71
N VAL A 620 -4.67 4.01 -21.81
CA VAL A 620 -3.96 4.91 -22.74
C VAL A 620 -4.43 6.36 -22.58
N GLY A 621 -3.63 7.31 -23.02
CA GLY A 621 -4.01 8.73 -23.08
C GLY A 621 -5.02 9.01 -24.18
N LEU A 622 -5.89 9.96 -23.93
CA LEU A 622 -6.86 10.55 -24.84
C LEU A 622 -6.71 12.07 -24.77
N PRO A 623 -7.23 12.84 -25.74
CA PRO A 623 -7.11 14.31 -25.71
C PRO A 623 -7.59 14.97 -24.42
N ASP A 624 -8.59 14.36 -23.74
CA ASP A 624 -9.21 14.84 -22.51
C ASP A 624 -8.77 14.07 -21.25
N LYS A 625 -7.95 13.02 -21.40
CA LYS A 625 -7.61 12.11 -20.29
C LYS A 625 -6.17 11.63 -20.36
N LEU A 626 -5.41 11.94 -19.33
CA LEU A 626 -4.01 11.50 -19.18
C LEU A 626 -3.89 9.97 -19.11
N SER A 627 -2.87 9.43 -19.75
CA SER A 627 -2.49 8.01 -19.61
C SER A 627 -1.94 7.71 -18.22
N LYS A 628 -2.12 6.45 -17.77
CA LYS A 628 -1.40 5.90 -16.64
C LYS A 628 -0.38 4.85 -17.06
N SER A 629 -0.53 4.32 -18.28
CA SER A 629 0.55 3.57 -18.90
C SER A 629 1.57 4.57 -19.42
N GLU A 630 2.83 4.32 -19.16
CA GLU A 630 3.92 5.27 -19.46
C GLU A 630 5.10 4.51 -20.10
N ILE A 631 5.87 5.19 -20.91
CA ILE A 631 7.06 4.66 -21.57
C ILE A 631 8.28 5.28 -20.93
N LEU A 632 9.24 4.47 -20.51
CA LEU A 632 10.58 4.90 -20.12
C LEU A 632 11.56 4.59 -21.25
N PHE A 633 12.14 5.63 -21.82
CA PHE A 633 13.19 5.50 -22.82
C PHE A 633 14.57 5.61 -22.17
N VAL A 634 15.44 4.63 -22.42
CA VAL A 634 16.82 4.59 -21.96
C VAL A 634 17.73 4.62 -23.19
N ALA A 635 18.29 5.79 -23.50
CA ALA A 635 19.16 6.02 -24.64
C ALA A 635 20.54 5.34 -24.47
N ALA A 636 21.19 5.07 -25.60
CA ALA A 636 22.60 4.71 -25.62
C ALA A 636 23.47 5.87 -25.09
N PRO A 637 24.63 5.60 -24.42
CA PRO A 637 25.44 6.65 -23.81
C PRO A 637 26.07 7.64 -24.81
N ASP A 638 26.28 7.21 -26.05
CA ASP A 638 26.96 8.00 -27.09
C ASP A 638 26.00 8.94 -27.85
N HIS A 639 24.69 8.82 -27.61
CA HIS A 639 23.69 9.72 -28.13
C HIS A 639 23.43 10.85 -27.13
N THR A 640 23.70 12.07 -27.53
CA THR A 640 23.28 13.29 -26.83
C THR A 640 21.85 13.58 -27.19
N TYR A 641 21.01 13.83 -26.20
CA TYR A 641 19.71 14.43 -26.44
C TYR A 641 19.95 15.84 -27.00
N GLU A 642 19.35 16.17 -28.15
CA GLU A 642 19.40 17.51 -28.73
C GLU A 642 18.73 18.51 -27.77
N ASP A 643 17.61 18.09 -27.19
CA ASP A 643 16.99 18.71 -26.02
C ASP A 643 16.27 17.62 -25.18
N SER A 644 15.51 18.00 -24.16
CA SER A 644 14.79 17.03 -23.33
C SER A 644 13.62 16.34 -24.03
N SER A 645 13.21 16.81 -25.22
CA SER A 645 12.01 16.37 -25.93
C SER A 645 12.30 15.69 -27.28
N THR A 646 13.54 15.74 -27.79
CA THR A 646 13.91 15.14 -29.06
C THR A 646 15.10 14.18 -28.95
N TYR A 647 15.02 13.05 -29.64
CA TYR A 647 16.08 12.08 -29.78
C TYR A 647 16.09 11.55 -31.20
N ASP A 648 17.23 11.74 -31.90
CA ASP A 648 17.43 11.33 -33.30
C ASP A 648 16.30 11.82 -34.21
N GLY A 649 15.89 13.08 -34.01
CA GLY A 649 14.81 13.74 -34.77
C GLY A 649 13.37 13.30 -34.40
N ALA A 650 13.21 12.37 -33.44
CA ALA A 650 11.89 11.90 -33.00
C ALA A 650 11.44 12.61 -31.71
N ASP A 651 10.17 13.00 -31.66
CA ASP A 651 9.55 13.53 -30.45
C ASP A 651 9.50 12.46 -29.35
N LEU A 652 10.05 12.78 -28.17
CA LEU A 652 10.05 11.95 -26.96
C LEU A 652 8.93 12.31 -25.98
N THR A 653 8.03 13.23 -26.31
CA THR A 653 6.96 13.59 -25.38
C THR A 653 5.87 12.53 -25.34
N ASN A 654 5.48 12.03 -26.53
CA ASN A 654 4.43 11.04 -26.68
C ASN A 654 4.73 10.06 -27.83
N VAL A 655 4.24 8.84 -27.68
CA VAL A 655 4.12 7.86 -28.76
C VAL A 655 2.66 7.80 -29.18
N GLU A 656 2.37 8.25 -30.39
CA GLU A 656 1.03 8.24 -30.96
C GLU A 656 0.62 6.80 -31.34
N LEU A 657 -0.63 6.43 -31.02
CA LEU A 657 -1.21 5.11 -31.28
C LEU A 657 -2.32 5.14 -32.34
N GLY A 658 -2.59 6.34 -32.94
CA GLY A 658 -3.74 6.55 -33.81
C GLY A 658 -5.02 6.92 -33.04
N ASP A 659 -5.99 7.50 -33.77
CA ASP A 659 -7.29 7.96 -33.25
C ASP A 659 -7.18 8.91 -32.03
N GLY A 660 -6.13 9.76 -31.98
CA GLY A 660 -5.85 10.66 -30.87
C GLY A 660 -5.44 9.97 -29.56
N ARG A 661 -5.18 8.67 -29.59
CA ARG A 661 -4.62 7.90 -28.46
C ARG A 661 -3.11 8.04 -28.42
N TYR A 662 -2.56 8.15 -27.21
CA TYR A 662 -1.11 8.29 -27.02
C TYR A 662 -0.63 7.62 -25.73
N LEU A 663 0.69 7.39 -25.68
CA LEU A 663 1.42 6.98 -24.47
C LEU A 663 2.54 8.00 -24.20
N PRO A 664 2.59 8.61 -23.01
CA PRO A 664 3.63 9.58 -22.67
C PRO A 664 4.97 8.88 -22.46
N VAL A 665 6.04 9.52 -22.92
CA VAL A 665 7.41 9.12 -22.61
C VAL A 665 7.87 9.92 -21.38
N VAL A 666 8.35 9.21 -20.36
CA VAL A 666 8.74 9.82 -19.08
C VAL A 666 10.22 9.64 -18.79
N ASP A 667 10.82 10.63 -18.14
CA ASP A 667 12.22 10.57 -17.67
C ASP A 667 12.42 9.65 -16.48
N ILE A 668 11.36 9.48 -15.68
CA ILE A 668 11.38 8.79 -14.39
C ILE A 668 10.08 8.02 -14.22
N PHE A 669 10.18 6.73 -13.94
CA PHE A 669 9.02 5.90 -13.62
C PHE A 669 9.17 5.22 -12.27
N LYS A 670 8.07 5.18 -11.50
CA LYS A 670 8.03 4.49 -10.21
C LYS A 670 7.54 3.06 -10.35
N TYR A 671 8.47 2.12 -10.53
CA TYR A 671 8.17 0.69 -10.66
C TYR A 671 8.28 -0.03 -9.32
N LEU A 672 7.17 -0.64 -8.86
CA LEU A 672 7.08 -1.41 -7.60
C LEU A 672 7.70 -0.70 -6.39
N GLY A 673 7.59 0.61 -6.37
CA GLY A 673 8.11 1.44 -5.29
C GLY A 673 9.56 1.90 -5.45
N SER A 674 10.39 1.36 -6.34
CA SER A 674 11.68 1.90 -6.74
C SER A 674 11.50 2.88 -7.92
N ILE A 675 12.42 3.84 -8.05
CA ILE A 675 12.43 4.77 -9.16
C ILE A 675 13.44 4.31 -10.20
N LEU A 676 12.98 4.14 -11.43
CA LEU A 676 13.78 3.94 -12.62
C LEU A 676 13.90 5.28 -13.34
N SER A 677 15.09 5.60 -13.84
CA SER A 677 15.37 6.83 -14.59
C SER A 677 16.00 6.52 -15.94
N ARG A 678 15.79 7.42 -16.92
CA ARG A 678 16.33 7.28 -18.28
C ARG A 678 17.84 7.17 -18.37
N ASP A 679 18.55 7.71 -17.39
CA ASP A 679 20.02 7.62 -17.27
C ASP A 679 20.48 6.37 -16.50
N CYS A 680 19.58 5.51 -16.04
CA CYS A 680 19.82 4.34 -15.20
C CYS A 680 20.58 4.63 -13.89
N ARG A 681 20.56 5.90 -13.39
CA ARG A 681 21.19 6.30 -12.12
C ARG A 681 20.24 6.11 -10.95
N ASP A 682 20.80 6.04 -9.76
CA ASP A 682 20.04 5.83 -8.52
C ASP A 682 19.72 7.15 -7.78
N ASP A 683 20.07 8.31 -8.35
CA ASP A 683 19.92 9.62 -7.71
C ASP A 683 18.47 9.91 -7.30
N ALA A 684 17.54 9.73 -8.24
CA ALA A 684 16.12 9.99 -8.01
C ALA A 684 15.54 9.06 -6.94
N ASP A 685 15.89 7.75 -6.97
CA ASP A 685 15.42 6.78 -5.98
C ASP A 685 15.96 7.09 -4.59
N VAL A 686 17.27 7.38 -4.46
CA VAL A 686 17.89 7.75 -3.18
C VAL A 686 17.27 9.02 -2.59
N HIS A 687 17.01 10.06 -3.40
CA HIS A 687 16.37 11.30 -2.94
C HIS A 687 14.96 11.02 -2.43
N ALA A 688 14.14 10.31 -3.21
CA ALA A 688 12.78 9.96 -2.81
C ALA A 688 12.74 9.14 -1.49
N ARG A 689 13.75 8.26 -1.27
CA ARG A 689 13.86 7.50 -0.01
C ARG A 689 14.27 8.39 1.16
N ILE A 690 15.20 9.32 0.95
CA ILE A 690 15.58 10.29 1.99
C ILE A 690 14.38 11.15 2.39
N ASP A 691 13.60 11.62 1.43
CA ASP A 691 12.40 12.42 1.70
C ASP A 691 11.35 11.63 2.46
N ALA A 692 11.03 10.42 2.00
CA ALA A 692 10.07 9.54 2.69
C ALA A 692 10.51 9.21 4.13
N ALA A 693 11.80 8.91 4.33
CA ALA A 693 12.37 8.64 5.65
C ALA A 693 12.40 9.90 6.54
N SER A 694 12.64 11.09 5.94
CA SER A 694 12.58 12.37 6.65
C SER A 694 11.18 12.67 7.18
N HIS A 695 10.14 12.45 6.36
CA HIS A 695 8.75 12.58 6.80
C HIS A 695 8.39 11.61 7.92
N ALA A 696 8.79 10.34 7.79
CA ALA A 696 8.55 9.33 8.82
C ALA A 696 9.26 9.66 10.14
N PHE A 697 10.51 10.12 10.07
CA PHE A 697 11.29 10.56 11.24
C PHE A 697 10.66 11.80 11.89
N GLY A 698 10.28 12.78 11.09
CA GLY A 698 9.60 14.01 11.53
C GLY A 698 8.33 13.73 12.31
N ALA A 699 7.50 12.79 11.83
CA ALA A 699 6.24 12.42 12.49
C ALA A 699 6.43 11.84 13.91
N LEU A 700 7.59 11.23 14.21
CA LEU A 700 7.90 10.62 15.50
C LEU A 700 8.97 11.42 16.29
N ARG A 701 9.41 12.54 15.76
CA ARG A 701 10.55 13.29 16.33
C ARG A 701 10.32 13.69 17.77
N GLU A 702 9.24 14.42 18.06
CA GLU A 702 8.98 14.97 19.38
C GLU A 702 8.55 13.92 20.40
N CYS A 703 7.66 13.02 20.00
CA CYS A 703 7.08 12.05 20.91
C CYS A 703 8.02 10.86 21.23
N LEU A 704 9.01 10.58 20.36
CA LEU A 704 9.88 9.41 20.51
C LEU A 704 11.37 9.76 20.39
N PHE A 705 11.83 10.28 19.23
CA PHE A 705 13.25 10.37 18.95
C PHE A 705 13.99 11.41 19.79
N THR A 706 13.39 12.56 20.09
CA THR A 706 13.99 13.60 20.93
C THR A 706 13.52 13.58 22.39
N SER A 707 12.60 12.66 22.75
CA SER A 707 12.15 12.50 24.14
C SER A 707 13.29 12.04 25.05
N THR A 708 13.41 12.62 26.24
CA THR A 708 14.33 12.21 27.30
C THR A 708 13.91 10.93 28.00
N GLU A 709 12.62 10.68 27.99
CA GLU A 709 11.97 9.60 28.75
C GLU A 709 12.04 8.25 28.01
N VAL A 710 12.35 8.30 26.68
CA VAL A 710 12.50 7.10 25.84
C VAL A 710 13.95 6.66 25.80
N SER A 711 14.22 5.40 26.15
CA SER A 711 15.56 4.83 26.17
C SER A 711 16.19 4.78 24.77
N TYR A 712 17.52 4.78 24.70
CA TYR A 712 18.25 4.65 23.44
C TYR A 712 17.97 3.31 22.74
N SER A 713 17.77 2.23 23.48
CA SER A 713 17.38 0.93 22.93
C SER A 713 16.03 1.01 22.20
N ALA A 714 15.02 1.63 22.82
CA ALA A 714 13.72 1.82 22.21
C ALA A 714 13.78 2.70 20.94
N LYS A 715 14.57 3.80 20.99
CA LYS A 715 14.80 4.65 19.81
C LYS A 715 15.45 3.88 18.68
N LYS A 716 16.46 3.05 18.97
CA LYS A 716 17.14 2.17 18.01
C LYS A 716 16.15 1.27 17.28
N VAL A 717 15.34 0.54 18.05
CA VAL A 717 14.40 -0.45 17.48
C VAL A 717 13.43 0.21 16.48
N VAL A 718 12.85 1.35 16.86
CA VAL A 718 11.93 2.07 15.95
C VAL A 718 12.69 2.68 14.77
N TYR A 719 13.89 3.16 14.98
CA TYR A 719 14.72 3.71 13.91
C TYR A 719 15.10 2.65 12.87
N GLU A 720 15.59 1.50 13.30
CA GLU A 720 15.95 0.39 12.40
C GLU A 720 14.72 -0.21 11.71
N GLY A 721 13.65 -0.43 12.44
CA GLY A 721 12.44 -1.09 11.93
C GLY A 721 11.58 -0.22 11.04
N LEU A 722 11.52 1.09 11.26
CA LEU A 722 10.67 1.98 10.47
C LEU A 722 11.52 2.87 9.56
N ILE A 723 12.42 3.68 10.12
CA ILE A 723 13.10 4.72 9.34
C ILE A 723 14.09 4.12 8.35
N LEU A 724 14.96 3.20 8.82
CA LEU A 724 15.91 2.52 7.92
C LEU A 724 15.23 1.59 6.93
N SER A 725 14.09 0.98 7.29
CA SER A 725 13.32 0.16 6.34
C SER A 725 12.74 1.00 5.18
N ILE A 726 12.31 2.24 5.45
CA ILE A 726 11.87 3.18 4.40
C ILE A 726 13.06 3.69 3.60
N LEU A 727 14.13 4.15 4.28
CA LEU A 727 15.31 4.73 3.65
C LEU A 727 16.01 3.76 2.70
N LEU A 728 16.15 2.50 3.11
CA LEU A 728 16.94 1.48 2.43
C LEU A 728 16.09 0.52 1.58
N TYR A 729 14.84 0.85 1.29
CA TYR A 729 14.05 0.05 0.36
C TYR A 729 14.67 0.10 -1.03
N GLY A 730 14.94 -1.06 -1.65
CA GLY A 730 15.61 -1.17 -2.95
C GLY A 730 17.14 -0.97 -2.91
N SER A 731 17.74 -0.75 -1.72
CA SER A 731 19.18 -0.54 -1.60
C SER A 731 20.03 -1.76 -1.98
N GLU A 732 19.41 -2.92 -2.04
CA GLU A 732 20.00 -4.18 -2.49
C GLU A 732 20.55 -4.10 -3.93
N ILE A 733 19.90 -3.26 -4.75
CA ILE A 733 20.18 -3.13 -6.19
C ILE A 733 20.77 -1.79 -6.59
N TRP A 734 21.07 -0.91 -5.62
CA TRP A 734 21.68 0.39 -5.91
C TRP A 734 23.14 0.28 -6.35
N CYS A 735 23.53 1.14 -7.30
CA CYS A 735 24.90 1.39 -7.71
C CYS A 735 25.31 2.78 -7.26
N LEU A 736 25.64 2.94 -5.98
CA LEU A 736 25.86 4.24 -5.35
C LEU A 736 27.22 4.84 -5.71
N THR A 737 27.21 6.10 -6.13
CA THR A 737 28.39 6.97 -6.17
C THR A 737 28.76 7.44 -4.77
N GLU A 738 29.98 7.91 -4.56
CA GLU A 738 30.41 8.43 -3.25
C GLU A 738 29.56 9.64 -2.83
N MET A 739 29.12 10.45 -3.79
CA MET A 739 28.21 11.57 -3.54
C MET A 739 26.88 11.10 -2.94
N LEU A 740 26.28 10.04 -3.45
CA LEU A 740 25.03 9.47 -2.93
C LEU A 740 25.24 8.81 -1.57
N PHE A 741 26.36 8.11 -1.37
CA PHE A 741 26.73 7.62 -0.03
C PHE A 741 26.82 8.77 0.97
N ASN A 742 27.43 9.89 0.61
CA ASN A 742 27.54 11.05 1.49
C ASN A 742 26.18 11.66 1.82
N LYS A 743 25.22 11.74 0.88
CA LYS A 743 23.87 12.19 1.17
C LYS A 743 23.17 11.28 2.21
N LEU A 744 23.30 9.98 2.07
CA LEU A 744 22.77 8.99 3.02
C LEU A 744 23.46 9.08 4.39
N ARG A 745 24.80 9.24 4.42
CA ARG A 745 25.57 9.47 5.66
C ARG A 745 25.12 10.74 6.40
N VAL A 746 24.93 11.83 5.67
CA VAL A 746 24.45 13.10 6.23
C VAL A 746 23.06 12.95 6.83
N PHE A 747 22.14 12.27 6.13
CA PHE A 747 20.80 12.01 6.66
C PHE A 747 20.87 11.16 7.94
N HIS A 748 21.60 10.05 7.92
CA HIS A 748 21.78 9.16 9.07
C HIS A 748 22.37 9.89 10.27
N ALA A 749 23.46 10.64 10.06
CA ALA A 749 24.10 11.44 11.11
C ALA A 749 23.17 12.53 11.69
N ARG A 750 22.29 13.12 10.87
CA ARG A 750 21.27 14.08 11.33
C ARG A 750 20.27 13.42 12.28
N CYS A 751 19.76 12.22 11.92
CA CYS A 751 18.84 11.45 12.74
C CYS A 751 19.49 11.00 14.06
N VAL A 752 20.73 10.50 14.00
CA VAL A 752 21.52 10.05 15.16
C VAL A 752 21.74 11.21 16.15
N ARG A 753 22.16 12.40 15.68
CA ARG A 753 22.28 13.59 16.52
C ARG A 753 20.97 13.97 17.19
N ALA A 754 19.87 13.94 16.45
CA ALA A 754 18.54 14.23 17.01
C ALA A 754 18.15 13.24 18.12
N MET A 755 18.39 11.95 17.94
CA MET A 755 18.13 10.91 18.95
C MET A 755 18.98 11.08 20.21
N CYS A 756 20.23 11.51 20.06
CA CYS A 756 21.12 11.84 21.18
C CYS A 756 20.88 13.24 21.75
N ARG A 757 19.98 14.04 21.15
CA ARG A 757 19.70 15.43 21.54
C ARG A 757 20.93 16.36 21.50
N VAL A 758 21.80 16.12 20.54
CA VAL A 758 23.03 16.90 20.36
C VAL A 758 22.90 17.75 19.11
N THR A 759 23.14 19.07 19.24
CA THR A 759 23.14 20.00 18.10
C THR A 759 24.43 19.87 17.29
N ARG A 760 24.37 20.32 16.02
CA ARG A 760 25.57 20.37 15.18
C ARG A 760 26.67 21.27 15.77
N LEU A 761 26.29 22.37 16.41
CA LEU A 761 27.20 23.26 17.09
C LEU A 761 27.88 22.55 18.27
N HIS A 762 27.11 21.91 19.13
CA HIS A 762 27.58 21.15 20.27
C HIS A 762 28.58 20.07 19.89
N THR A 763 28.28 19.27 18.82
CA THR A 763 29.20 18.22 18.31
C THR A 763 30.53 18.85 17.86
N ARG A 764 30.49 20.02 17.21
CA ARG A 764 31.70 20.74 16.77
C ARG A 764 32.51 21.27 17.92
N MET A 765 31.87 21.92 18.88
CA MET A 765 32.53 22.51 20.07
C MET A 765 33.22 21.46 20.95
N HIS A 766 32.55 20.32 21.15
CA HIS A 766 33.02 19.23 22.02
C HIS A 766 33.73 18.10 21.24
N ARG A 767 33.99 18.27 19.93
CA ARG A 767 34.67 17.32 19.05
C ARG A 767 34.04 15.91 19.07
N ILE A 768 32.71 15.84 19.31
CA ILE A 768 31.99 14.57 19.36
C ILE A 768 31.83 14.01 17.94
N THR A 769 32.38 12.83 17.70
CA THR A 769 32.32 12.16 16.40
C THR A 769 30.96 11.49 16.16
N THR A 770 30.62 11.30 14.88
CA THR A 770 29.41 10.51 14.53
C THR A 770 29.53 9.06 15.02
N THR A 771 30.73 8.51 15.05
CA THR A 771 31.00 7.14 15.54
C THR A 771 30.66 6.98 17.01
N GLU A 772 31.06 7.93 17.86
CA GLU A 772 30.67 7.93 19.28
C GLU A 772 29.16 7.98 19.49
N LEU A 773 28.44 8.80 18.69
CA LEU A 773 26.99 8.88 18.78
C LEU A 773 26.32 7.58 18.32
N LEU A 774 26.85 6.91 17.29
CA LEU A 774 26.39 5.58 16.85
C LEU A 774 26.61 4.53 17.94
N GLN A 775 27.77 4.55 18.61
CA GLN A 775 28.06 3.65 19.75
C GLN A 775 27.07 3.84 20.89
N ARG A 776 26.76 5.11 21.28
CA ARG A 776 25.76 5.42 22.32
C ARG A 776 24.38 4.82 22.02
N LEU A 777 23.98 4.79 20.74
CA LEU A 777 22.72 4.23 20.28
C LEU A 777 22.84 2.73 19.90
N ASN A 778 24.02 2.17 19.93
CA ASN A 778 24.34 0.83 19.41
C ASN A 778 23.81 0.63 17.96
N LEU A 779 24.07 1.63 17.10
CA LEU A 779 23.71 1.63 15.68
C LEU A 779 24.94 1.39 14.80
N ASN A 780 24.75 0.75 13.66
CA ASN A 780 25.78 0.61 12.63
C ASN A 780 25.84 1.87 11.75
N THR A 781 26.92 2.01 10.99
CA THR A 781 27.02 3.03 9.94
C THR A 781 26.06 2.71 8.80
N ILE A 782 25.63 3.75 8.04
CA ILE A 782 24.76 3.54 6.90
C ILE A 782 25.41 2.66 5.83
N ASP A 783 26.74 2.76 5.68
CA ASP A 783 27.52 1.92 4.78
C ASP A 783 27.42 0.44 5.13
N GLN A 784 27.50 0.09 6.42
CA GLN A 784 27.33 -1.29 6.90
C GLN A 784 25.91 -1.81 6.62
N TYR A 785 24.88 -1.00 6.86
CA TYR A 785 23.50 -1.40 6.56
C TYR A 785 23.30 -1.70 5.07
N ILE A 786 23.82 -0.84 4.17
CA ILE A 786 23.73 -1.04 2.71
C ILE A 786 24.51 -2.28 2.29
N THR A 787 25.77 -2.41 2.74
CA THR A 787 26.62 -3.57 2.43
C THR A 787 25.93 -4.88 2.82
N ARG A 788 25.38 -4.96 4.04
CA ARG A 788 24.64 -6.15 4.52
C ARG A 788 23.43 -6.46 3.63
N ARG A 789 22.66 -5.45 3.20
CA ARG A 789 21.51 -5.67 2.31
C ARG A 789 21.95 -6.18 0.93
N GLN A 790 22.97 -5.58 0.34
CA GLN A 790 23.51 -6.01 -0.95
C GLN A 790 24.03 -7.44 -0.90
N LEU A 791 24.79 -7.80 0.13
CA LEU A 791 25.31 -9.17 0.30
C LEU A 791 24.22 -10.19 0.64
N ARG A 792 23.18 -9.80 1.42
CA ARG A 792 22.03 -10.68 1.63
C ARG A 792 21.31 -10.99 0.32
N TRP A 793 21.12 -9.98 -0.52
CA TRP A 793 20.50 -10.14 -1.83
C TRP A 793 21.38 -11.00 -2.75
N LEU A 794 22.67 -10.71 -2.82
CA LEU A 794 23.62 -11.52 -3.59
C LEU A 794 23.55 -13.01 -3.21
N GLY A 795 23.62 -13.32 -1.92
CA GLY A 795 23.52 -14.70 -1.45
C GLY A 795 22.13 -15.33 -1.71
N HIS A 796 21.06 -14.53 -1.71
CA HIS A 796 19.74 -15.01 -2.10
C HIS A 796 19.69 -15.40 -3.57
N VAL A 797 20.18 -14.53 -4.46
CA VAL A 797 20.23 -14.79 -5.91
C VAL A 797 21.15 -15.98 -6.22
N ALA A 798 22.29 -16.13 -5.53
CA ALA A 798 23.20 -17.26 -5.71
C ALA A 798 22.55 -18.62 -5.39
N ARG A 799 21.58 -18.66 -4.47
CA ARG A 799 20.84 -19.89 -4.09
C ARG A 799 19.55 -20.12 -4.88
N MET A 800 19.17 -19.21 -5.78
CA MET A 800 18.02 -19.42 -6.66
C MET A 800 18.30 -20.56 -7.65
N GLU A 801 17.26 -21.17 -8.18
CA GLU A 801 17.35 -22.10 -9.30
C GLU A 801 17.96 -21.41 -10.52
N ARG A 802 18.63 -22.17 -11.37
CA ARG A 802 19.39 -21.63 -12.53
C ARG A 802 18.49 -20.90 -13.52
N GLU A 803 17.25 -21.34 -13.66
CA GLU A 803 16.29 -20.79 -14.60
C GLU A 803 15.73 -19.42 -14.18
N ARG A 804 15.89 -19.06 -12.91
CA ARG A 804 15.38 -17.80 -12.38
C ARG A 804 16.04 -16.58 -13.03
N LEU A 805 15.25 -15.66 -13.53
CA LEU A 805 15.70 -14.44 -14.22
C LEU A 805 16.71 -13.60 -13.41
N PRO A 806 16.53 -13.33 -12.10
CA PRO A 806 17.53 -12.61 -11.32
C PRO A 806 18.90 -13.31 -11.31
N ARG A 807 18.91 -14.65 -11.30
CA ARG A 807 20.16 -15.41 -11.34
C ARG A 807 20.81 -15.35 -12.71
N LYS A 808 20.08 -15.57 -13.80
CA LYS A 808 20.57 -15.38 -15.16
C LYS A 808 21.14 -13.98 -15.36
N LEU A 809 20.42 -12.95 -14.91
CA LEU A 809 20.85 -11.56 -15.02
C LEU A 809 22.09 -11.21 -14.18
N LEU A 810 22.31 -11.85 -13.05
CA LEU A 810 23.52 -11.62 -12.25
C LEU A 810 24.80 -11.91 -13.09
N THR A 811 24.78 -13.00 -13.86
CA THR A 811 25.91 -13.47 -14.69
C THR A 811 25.77 -13.09 -16.17
N SER A 812 24.74 -12.33 -16.57
CA SER A 812 24.45 -12.01 -17.97
C SER A 812 25.39 -10.94 -18.56
N TRP A 813 25.49 -10.95 -19.88
CA TRP A 813 26.17 -9.92 -20.67
C TRP A 813 25.43 -9.67 -21.99
N VAL A 814 25.86 -8.62 -22.70
CA VAL A 814 25.41 -8.28 -24.04
C VAL A 814 26.55 -8.50 -25.03
N ARG A 815 26.27 -9.03 -26.24
CA ARG A 815 27.31 -9.34 -27.25
C ARG A 815 28.03 -8.11 -27.79
N ASN A 816 27.39 -6.93 -27.73
CA ASN A 816 28.00 -5.70 -28.23
C ASN A 816 29.24 -5.30 -27.43
N LYS A 817 30.26 -4.76 -28.13
CA LYS A 817 31.43 -4.18 -27.47
C LYS A 817 30.97 -2.98 -26.62
N ARG A 818 31.58 -2.83 -25.45
CA ARG A 818 31.40 -1.61 -24.65
C ARG A 818 32.06 -0.42 -25.38
N PRO A 819 31.38 0.72 -25.50
CA PRO A 819 31.98 1.97 -25.97
C PRO A 819 33.16 2.37 -25.09
N ARG A 820 34.13 3.10 -25.67
CA ARG A 820 35.26 3.70 -24.91
C ARG A 820 34.65 4.75 -23.95
N GLY A 821 35.08 4.76 -22.69
CA GLY A 821 34.53 5.65 -21.67
C GLY A 821 33.28 5.16 -20.94
N ALA A 822 32.81 3.94 -21.20
CA ALA A 822 31.64 3.36 -20.53
C ALA A 822 31.72 3.46 -18.98
N PRO A 823 30.54 3.62 -18.30
CA PRO A 823 30.46 3.93 -16.87
C PRO A 823 31.29 2.99 -15.99
N GLN A 824 32.08 3.57 -15.09
CA GLN A 824 32.92 2.78 -14.16
C GLN A 824 32.08 2.11 -13.06
N PHE A 825 30.86 2.57 -12.81
CA PHE A 825 29.99 2.09 -11.76
C PHE A 825 28.95 1.10 -12.29
N THR A 826 29.29 -0.17 -12.24
CA THR A 826 28.37 -1.27 -12.57
C THR A 826 27.88 -1.95 -11.29
N TYR A 827 26.75 -2.66 -11.36
CA TYR A 827 26.23 -3.44 -10.23
C TYR A 827 27.26 -4.46 -9.73
N GLY A 828 27.88 -5.19 -10.66
CA GLY A 828 28.91 -6.18 -10.32
C GLY A 828 30.12 -5.57 -9.57
N ARG A 829 30.59 -4.36 -9.98
CA ARG A 829 31.66 -3.66 -9.25
C ARG A 829 31.22 -3.19 -7.87
N GLY A 830 29.96 -2.73 -7.74
CA GLY A 830 29.37 -2.37 -6.45
C GLY A 830 29.35 -3.56 -5.48
N VAL A 831 28.89 -4.71 -5.95
CA VAL A 831 28.88 -5.96 -5.18
C VAL A 831 30.28 -6.43 -4.83
N MET A 832 31.25 -6.33 -5.75
CA MET A 832 32.66 -6.66 -5.47
C MET A 832 33.23 -5.76 -4.36
N LYS A 833 32.91 -4.47 -4.37
CA LYS A 833 33.28 -3.54 -3.29
C LYS A 833 32.62 -3.92 -1.96
N ALA A 834 31.38 -4.40 -1.98
CA ALA A 834 30.69 -4.90 -0.79
C ALA A 834 31.32 -6.19 -0.24
N LEU A 835 31.69 -7.15 -1.09
CA LEU A 835 32.43 -8.36 -0.71
C LEU A 835 33.77 -8.01 -0.07
N LYS A 836 34.52 -7.08 -0.67
CA LYS A 836 35.80 -6.61 -0.12
C LYS A 836 35.62 -5.97 1.27
N LYS A 837 34.59 -5.15 1.46
CA LYS A 837 34.29 -4.55 2.77
C LYS A 837 33.90 -5.57 3.84
N ALA A 838 33.33 -6.70 3.45
CA ALA A 838 32.98 -7.82 4.33
C ALA A 838 34.11 -8.86 4.43
N GLU A 839 35.29 -8.60 3.87
CA GLU A 839 36.49 -9.50 3.86
C GLU A 839 36.22 -10.88 3.22
N ILE A 840 35.23 -10.95 2.33
CA ILE A 840 34.88 -12.17 1.60
C ILE A 840 35.68 -12.20 0.30
N LYS A 841 36.47 -13.30 0.09
CA LYS A 841 37.27 -13.48 -1.11
C LYS A 841 36.40 -13.64 -2.36
N LYS A 842 36.85 -13.04 -3.46
CA LYS A 842 36.14 -13.05 -4.74
C LYS A 842 35.93 -14.46 -5.29
N ASP A 843 36.93 -15.32 -5.12
CA ASP A 843 36.96 -16.65 -5.75
C ASP A 843 36.18 -17.71 -4.95
N SER A 844 35.81 -17.43 -3.71
CA SER A 844 35.07 -18.36 -2.83
C SER A 844 33.69 -17.87 -2.41
N TRP A 845 33.29 -16.65 -2.81
CA TRP A 845 32.02 -16.06 -2.36
C TRP A 845 30.82 -16.91 -2.73
N TYR A 846 30.86 -17.52 -3.92
CA TYR A 846 29.73 -18.29 -4.44
C TYR A 846 29.46 -19.54 -3.62
N ASP A 847 30.52 -20.34 -3.38
CA ASP A 847 30.43 -21.57 -2.59
C ASP A 847 30.02 -21.29 -1.14
N ILE A 848 30.58 -20.24 -0.55
CA ILE A 848 30.22 -19.79 0.80
C ILE A 848 28.74 -19.35 0.82
N ALA A 849 28.26 -18.70 -0.24
CA ALA A 849 26.88 -18.23 -0.32
C ALA A 849 25.85 -19.36 -0.42
N GLN A 850 26.24 -20.59 -0.82
CA GLN A 850 25.34 -21.75 -0.84
C GLN A 850 24.89 -22.14 0.58
N ASP A 851 25.82 -22.07 1.57
CA ASP A 851 25.44 -22.25 2.97
C ASP A 851 24.84 -20.94 3.55
N ARG A 852 23.53 -20.97 3.77
CA ARG A 852 22.80 -19.82 4.29
C ARG A 852 23.25 -19.37 5.68
N VAL A 853 23.66 -20.31 6.53
CA VAL A 853 24.07 -20.03 7.91
C VAL A 853 25.45 -19.39 7.93
N VAL A 854 26.41 -19.99 7.23
CA VAL A 854 27.77 -19.46 7.09
C VAL A 854 27.75 -18.08 6.45
N TRP A 855 27.02 -17.92 5.33
CA TRP A 855 26.87 -16.65 4.66
C TRP A 855 26.32 -15.55 5.57
N ARG A 856 25.25 -15.87 6.31
CA ARG A 856 24.64 -14.94 7.27
C ARG A 856 25.63 -14.53 8.36
N THR A 857 26.37 -15.47 8.92
CA THR A 857 27.36 -15.19 9.95
C THR A 857 28.44 -14.21 9.45
N LEU A 858 28.96 -14.43 8.24
CA LEU A 858 29.99 -13.57 7.65
C LEU A 858 29.50 -12.14 7.38
N ILE A 859 28.31 -11.96 6.85
CA ILE A 859 27.80 -10.62 6.53
C ILE A 859 27.35 -9.83 7.76
N TYR A 860 27.20 -10.46 8.93
CA TYR A 860 26.83 -9.78 10.18
C TYR A 860 28.02 -9.58 11.14
N ARG A 861 29.21 -10.13 10.82
CA ARG A 861 30.48 -9.73 11.44
C ARG A 861 30.81 -8.29 11.04
#